data_9c20ae822f2bf9065cddc61ce941d095
#
_entry.id   9c20ae822f2bf9065cddc61ce941d095
#
_cell.length_a   1.000
_cell.length_b   1.000
_cell.length_c   1.000
_cell.angle_alpha   90.00
_cell.angle_beta   90.00
_cell.angle_gamma   90.00
#
_symmetry.space_group_name_H-M   'P 1'
#
loop_
_entity.id
_entity.type
_entity.pdbx_description
1 polymer ?
#
loop_
_entity_poly.entity_id
_entity_poly.type
_entity_poly.pdbx_seq_one_letter_code
_entity_poly.pdbx_strand_id
1 'polypeptide(L)'
;MKMSQQCRWPGKWSAFALFFSSALLSSPGFSQASLPASIQAENYSHMSGVQLEATSDSGGGQNVGWIEANDWMAYSSNPVTIPTTGAYDVEYRVASQAGGGSIRLEEAGGATNYGTITVPNTGGWQTWTTIKQRVNLTAGTHSFGIAIPAGGFNLNWFRITAVASSSSSSSSSVGWARLPAIKQSGAQWVNAANNQRVDLRGTNIGNWLIQEFWMMGGIMAHNGGTINDQCTLESVMSQRFGNAEKERLMKVFRDHYITTRDFDMMKAMGMNVIRIPFLYSLIEDEYNPYNVRPDAWQYLDWAINEAEKRGMYTILDLHGAVGGQAAASEQHDGCIGAAQLWTNANYWDRTKWLWDMIAQRYNGRSAVAAYDLLNEPWGTDATTLANRSYELFNVVRAKDASHIILLPGHNSGIDAYGNPNSRGLTNVATWMHFYPGLWGWNDTATYGAGQANMHANWLHCNSTATNPAGTGESCDWRNRINGIQTPFLVGEFQPWTLLGSYGGQMTRKTYDIYNSYGWAATNWAWKTTSSGGSNGDTSSWAWGMITNSSNGGGMSGINVSSASAAQIETWFRQFSTQPLVRNESIAYWMNWKAQTGQRIEAEMFKDHSGIRMETTTDTGGGFNAGSTDDNDWMSYPINIPTAGNYTLDVRVSSPYAGGTLVLSRNGADLGVVTVPNTGGWQNWQTATITVNLQAGQQDLAIFVRKGGWNINWWQLTKQ
;
A
#
# COMPACT_ATOMS: atom_id res chain seq x y z
N MET A 1 -65.91 38.96 16.34
CA MET A 1 -66.78 38.52 17.49
C MET A 1 -65.80 37.90 18.48
N LYS A 2 -65.50 38.62 19.52
CA LYS A 2 -65.92 38.47 20.91
C LYS A 2 -65.49 37.13 21.47
N MET A 3 -64.65 37.10 22.41
CA MET A 3 -64.57 37.44 23.84
C MET A 3 -64.06 36.19 24.53
N SER A 4 -63.02 36.26 25.30
CA SER A 4 -62.84 36.66 26.72
C SER A 4 -62.91 35.39 27.62
N GLN A 5 -62.13 35.17 28.54
CA GLN A 5 -61.73 35.69 29.84
C GLN A 5 -61.17 34.49 30.64
N GLN A 6 -60.05 34.59 31.22
CA GLN A 6 -59.67 34.94 32.59
C GLN A 6 -59.77 33.86 33.67
N CYS A 7 -58.65 33.73 34.39
CA CYS A 7 -58.44 33.70 35.84
C CYS A 7 -58.19 32.30 36.44
N ARG A 8 -57.25 31.98 37.31
CA ARG A 8 -56.55 32.62 38.41
C ARG A 8 -55.51 31.61 39.03
N TRP A 9 -54.48 32.13 39.60
CA TRP A 9 -53.48 31.58 40.46
C TRP A 9 -54.01 30.95 41.77
N PRO A 10 -53.17 30.14 42.61
CA PRO A 10 -51.84 30.47 43.09
C PRO A 10 -50.89 29.26 43.35
N GLY A 11 -49.60 29.45 43.19
CA GLY A 11 -48.57 29.47 44.19
C GLY A 11 -47.81 28.19 44.57
N LYS A 12 -46.51 28.14 44.31
CA LYS A 12 -45.47 27.90 45.32
C LYS A 12 -44.06 28.04 44.70
N TRP A 13 -43.22 28.68 45.42
CA TRP A 13 -41.84 29.07 45.20
C TRP A 13 -40.89 27.86 45.10
N SER A 14 -39.88 27.93 44.16
CA SER A 14 -38.52 27.43 44.40
C SER A 14 -37.57 27.93 43.31
N ALA A 15 -36.56 28.69 43.76
CA ALA A 15 -35.21 28.90 43.27
C ALA A 15 -34.93 29.10 41.77
N PHE A 16 -34.71 30.36 41.41
CA PHE A 16 -34.05 30.80 40.18
C PHE A 16 -32.54 30.55 40.29
N ALA A 17 -31.99 29.71 39.45
CA ALA A 17 -30.55 29.69 39.13
C ALA A 17 -30.37 30.48 37.82
N LEU A 18 -29.73 31.64 37.92
CA LEU A 18 -29.30 32.44 36.77
C LEU A 18 -28.19 31.74 36.03
N PHE A 19 -28.45 31.26 34.82
CA PHE A 19 -27.38 30.96 33.86
C PHE A 19 -27.04 32.25 33.10
N PHE A 20 -25.84 32.80 33.39
CA PHE A 20 -25.22 33.79 32.54
C PHE A 20 -24.73 33.09 31.27
N SER A 21 -25.38 33.35 30.16
CA SER A 21 -24.90 33.04 28.83
C SER A 21 -23.85 34.08 28.45
N SER A 22 -22.58 33.74 28.64
CA SER A 22 -21.46 34.52 28.10
C SER A 22 -21.35 34.23 26.60
N ALA A 23 -21.82 35.18 25.79
CA ALA A 23 -21.49 35.22 24.37
C ALA A 23 -19.98 35.41 24.24
N LEU A 24 -19.26 34.33 23.90
CA LEU A 24 -17.88 34.37 23.43
C LEU A 24 -17.85 35.06 22.08
N LEU A 25 -17.42 36.32 22.05
CA LEU A 25 -16.95 36.96 20.84
C LEU A 25 -15.76 36.17 20.33
N SER A 26 -15.92 35.45 19.22
CA SER A 26 -14.82 34.81 18.49
C SER A 26 -13.92 35.90 17.95
N SER A 27 -12.76 36.05 18.56
CA SER A 27 -11.61 36.74 17.95
C SER A 27 -11.23 36.06 16.64
N PRO A 28 -10.78 36.76 15.59
CA PRO A 28 -10.30 36.12 14.38
C PRO A 28 -9.13 35.22 14.76
N GLY A 29 -9.31 33.90 14.57
CA GLY A 29 -8.29 32.90 14.87
C GLY A 29 -7.08 33.08 13.96
N PHE A 30 -5.93 33.35 14.52
CA PHE A 30 -4.66 33.26 13.82
C PHE A 30 -4.46 31.82 13.33
N SER A 31 -4.06 31.68 12.07
CA SER A 31 -3.76 30.37 11.48
C SER A 31 -2.49 29.81 12.16
N GLN A 32 -2.66 28.79 12.97
CA GLN A 32 -1.58 28.12 13.68
C GLN A 32 -0.84 27.19 12.70
N ALA A 33 0.48 27.39 12.53
CA ALA A 33 1.28 26.56 11.63
C ALA A 33 1.67 25.24 12.31
N SER A 34 1.46 24.12 11.59
CA SER A 34 1.95 22.79 11.97
C SER A 34 3.32 22.53 11.35
N LEU A 35 4.12 21.65 11.97
CA LEU A 35 5.45 21.30 11.43
C LEU A 35 5.35 20.39 10.19
N PRO A 36 6.24 20.58 9.18
CA PRO A 36 7.28 21.60 9.08
C PRO A 36 6.67 23.00 8.90
N ALA A 37 7.02 23.95 9.76
CA ALA A 37 6.52 25.31 9.70
C ALA A 37 7.52 26.20 8.97
N SER A 38 7.12 26.76 7.83
CA SER A 38 7.90 27.73 7.06
C SER A 38 7.31 29.12 7.27
N ILE A 39 8.14 30.06 7.69
CA ILE A 39 7.76 31.43 7.98
C ILE A 39 8.56 32.35 7.07
N GLN A 40 7.88 33.13 6.23
CA GLN A 40 8.49 34.15 5.41
C GLN A 40 9.03 35.28 6.32
N ALA A 41 10.25 35.73 6.06
CA ALA A 41 10.91 36.68 6.94
C ALA A 41 10.19 38.03 7.03
N GLU A 42 9.54 38.44 5.95
CA GLU A 42 8.75 39.67 5.86
C GLU A 42 7.44 39.62 6.65
N ASN A 43 6.98 38.41 7.08
CA ASN A 43 5.74 38.25 7.84
C ASN A 43 5.89 38.49 9.35
N TYR A 44 6.84 39.33 9.74
CA TYR A 44 7.01 39.72 11.14
C TYR A 44 5.81 40.54 11.66
N SER A 45 5.50 40.38 12.93
CA SER A 45 4.50 41.19 13.65
C SER A 45 5.04 42.51 14.14
N HIS A 46 6.29 42.48 14.55
CA HIS A 46 7.06 43.64 15.08
C HIS A 46 8.52 43.50 14.67
N MET A 47 9.19 44.62 14.47
CA MET A 47 10.61 44.64 14.13
C MET A 47 11.29 45.92 14.55
N SER A 48 12.60 45.92 14.51
CA SER A 48 13.46 47.12 14.59
C SER A 48 14.63 46.99 13.63
N GLY A 49 14.91 48.06 12.89
CA GLY A 49 16.09 48.25 12.07
C GLY A 49 16.02 47.71 10.63
N VAL A 50 15.23 46.70 10.36
CA VAL A 50 15.20 46.01 9.07
C VAL A 50 14.26 46.66 8.03
N GLN A 51 14.48 46.40 6.75
CA GLN A 51 13.62 46.85 5.63
C GLN A 51 13.27 45.70 4.68
N LEU A 52 12.24 45.88 3.86
CA LEU A 52 11.80 44.91 2.86
C LEU A 52 12.30 45.30 1.48
N GLU A 53 12.69 44.29 0.71
CA GLU A 53 13.05 44.44 -0.70
C GLU A 53 12.51 43.27 -1.52
N ALA A 54 12.43 43.43 -2.84
CA ALA A 54 12.04 42.35 -3.73
C ALA A 54 13.13 41.28 -3.76
N THR A 55 12.75 40.00 -3.62
CA THR A 55 13.70 38.89 -3.67
C THR A 55 13.83 38.34 -5.09
N SER A 56 15.05 37.95 -5.45
CA SER A 56 15.31 37.13 -6.64
C SER A 56 15.33 35.63 -6.36
N ASP A 57 15.05 35.21 -5.11
CA ASP A 57 15.00 33.78 -4.76
C ASP A 57 13.82 33.07 -5.42
N SER A 58 13.91 31.76 -5.54
CA SER A 58 12.83 30.96 -6.11
C SER A 58 11.55 31.13 -5.31
N GLY A 59 10.43 31.40 -6.00
CA GLY A 59 9.15 31.72 -5.39
C GLY A 59 8.80 33.21 -5.41
N GLY A 60 9.77 34.11 -5.64
CA GLY A 60 9.53 35.55 -5.69
C GLY A 60 9.06 36.13 -4.36
N GLY A 61 8.43 37.32 -4.41
CA GLY A 61 7.95 38.01 -3.20
C GLY A 61 8.96 39.01 -2.66
N GLN A 62 9.06 39.09 -1.33
CA GLN A 62 9.96 39.99 -0.64
C GLN A 62 10.92 39.22 0.28
N ASN A 63 12.02 39.84 0.62
CA ASN A 63 12.91 39.39 1.69
C ASN A 63 13.18 40.55 2.65
N VAL A 64 13.68 40.24 3.82
CA VAL A 64 14.19 41.22 4.77
C VAL A 64 15.64 41.51 4.44
N GLY A 65 15.96 42.77 4.28
CA GLY A 65 17.30 43.32 4.02
C GLY A 65 17.65 44.47 4.97
N TRP A 66 18.79 45.17 4.68
CA TRP A 66 19.35 46.22 5.53
C TRP A 66 19.51 45.78 6.99
N ILE A 67 19.84 44.51 7.16
CA ILE A 67 19.99 43.90 8.48
C ILE A 67 21.33 44.32 9.08
N GLU A 68 21.26 45.03 10.22
CA GLU A 68 22.42 45.47 11.00
C GLU A 68 22.47 44.81 12.38
N ALA A 69 23.58 44.99 13.08
CA ALA A 69 23.74 44.46 14.44
C ALA A 69 22.73 45.11 15.42
N ASN A 70 22.08 44.30 16.24
CA ASN A 70 21.01 44.60 17.19
C ASN A 70 19.62 44.81 16.58
N ASP A 71 19.46 44.60 15.28
CA ASP A 71 18.11 44.47 14.68
C ASP A 71 17.40 43.20 15.16
N TRP A 72 16.09 43.23 15.03
CA TRP A 72 15.29 42.07 15.41
C TRP A 72 13.92 42.04 14.70
N MET A 73 13.35 40.84 14.60
CA MET A 73 12.00 40.58 14.10
C MET A 73 11.28 39.60 15.02
N ALA A 74 9.99 39.85 15.32
CA ALA A 74 9.15 39.00 16.13
C ALA A 74 7.95 38.50 15.29
N TYR A 75 7.61 37.23 15.37
CA TYR A 75 6.60 36.56 14.56
C TYR A 75 5.39 36.13 15.39
N SER A 76 4.91 37.01 16.28
CA SER A 76 3.81 36.71 17.19
C SER A 76 2.47 36.45 16.50
N SER A 77 2.29 36.94 15.26
CA SER A 77 1.11 36.66 14.44
C SER A 77 1.18 35.32 13.70
N ASN A 78 2.34 34.63 13.76
CA ASN A 78 2.58 33.34 13.10
C ASN A 78 3.07 32.31 14.14
N PRO A 79 2.27 31.95 15.15
CA PRO A 79 2.69 31.01 16.16
C PRO A 79 2.85 29.61 15.59
N VAL A 80 3.86 28.88 16.08
CA VAL A 80 4.18 27.53 15.67
C VAL A 80 3.92 26.56 16.80
N THR A 81 3.18 25.49 16.54
CA THR A 81 2.98 24.43 17.52
C THR A 81 4.11 23.40 17.40
N ILE A 82 4.86 23.26 18.48
CA ILE A 82 5.88 22.24 18.68
C ILE A 82 5.20 21.03 19.34
N PRO A 83 5.02 19.91 18.62
CA PRO A 83 4.22 18.79 19.13
C PRO A 83 4.88 18.02 20.27
N THR A 84 6.23 17.99 20.33
CA THR A 84 6.98 17.24 21.35
C THR A 84 8.23 18.01 21.75
N THR A 85 8.59 17.98 23.03
CA THR A 85 9.87 18.50 23.48
C THR A 85 11.03 17.68 22.90
N GLY A 86 11.99 18.34 22.27
CA GLY A 86 13.13 17.64 21.64
C GLY A 86 13.97 18.51 20.71
N ALA A 87 14.81 17.85 19.92
CA ALA A 87 15.67 18.51 18.95
C ALA A 87 14.91 18.82 17.65
N TYR A 88 15.13 20.03 17.15
CA TYR A 88 14.56 20.55 15.91
C TYR A 88 15.65 21.16 15.04
N ASP A 89 15.58 20.96 13.74
CA ASP A 89 16.40 21.66 12.77
C ASP A 89 15.68 22.95 12.35
N VAL A 90 16.40 24.08 12.44
CA VAL A 90 15.91 25.37 11.94
C VAL A 90 16.80 25.79 10.78
N GLU A 91 16.17 25.94 9.64
CA GLU A 91 16.80 26.37 8.39
C GLU A 91 16.50 27.84 8.14
N TYR A 92 17.49 28.58 7.64
CA TYR A 92 17.38 29.98 7.27
C TYR A 92 17.84 30.15 5.82
N ARG A 93 17.05 30.80 5.01
CA ARG A 93 17.38 31.15 3.63
C ARG A 93 17.99 32.53 3.61
N VAL A 94 19.29 32.60 3.35
CA VAL A 94 20.10 33.80 3.53
C VAL A 94 20.89 34.14 2.27
N ALA A 95 21.20 35.44 2.10
CA ALA A 95 22.14 35.95 1.12
C ALA A 95 23.05 36.99 1.75
N SER A 96 24.36 36.95 1.48
CA SER A 96 25.33 37.90 2.01
C SER A 96 26.51 38.08 1.06
N GLN A 97 26.87 39.32 0.79
CA GLN A 97 28.00 39.61 -0.09
C GLN A 97 29.34 39.34 0.57
N ALA A 98 29.45 39.57 1.91
CA ALA A 98 30.72 39.48 2.62
C ALA A 98 30.77 38.32 3.62
N GLY A 99 29.63 37.82 4.07
CA GLY A 99 29.54 36.89 5.22
C GLY A 99 29.79 37.55 6.56
N GLY A 100 29.85 36.73 7.63
CA GLY A 100 30.13 37.20 8.99
C GLY A 100 28.93 37.69 9.78
N GLY A 101 27.74 37.77 9.16
CA GLY A 101 26.49 38.01 9.87
C GLY A 101 26.11 36.84 10.78
N SER A 102 25.22 37.07 11.72
CA SER A 102 24.73 36.00 12.62
C SER A 102 23.26 36.18 12.97
N ILE A 103 22.56 35.05 13.05
CA ILE A 103 21.14 34.94 13.38
C ILE A 103 21.00 34.21 14.72
N ARG A 104 20.29 34.82 15.67
CA ARG A 104 19.89 34.16 16.92
C ARG A 104 18.39 33.87 16.90
N LEU A 105 18.02 32.61 17.04
CA LEU A 105 16.63 32.21 17.25
C LEU A 105 16.27 32.39 18.73
N GLU A 106 15.13 33.01 19.00
CA GLU A 106 14.66 33.23 20.37
C GLU A 106 13.13 33.15 20.45
N GLU A 107 12.56 33.15 21.67
CA GLU A 107 11.12 33.51 21.82
C GLU A 107 10.95 34.99 21.52
N ALA A 108 9.83 35.35 20.89
CA ALA A 108 9.51 36.76 20.62
C ALA A 108 9.54 37.60 21.92
N GLY A 109 10.41 38.60 21.94
CA GLY A 109 10.66 39.37 23.12
C GLY A 109 11.90 38.95 23.91
N GLY A 110 12.69 37.97 23.42
CA GLY A 110 14.00 37.61 23.91
C GLY A 110 14.04 36.79 25.20
N ALA A 111 12.90 36.26 25.67
CA ALA A 111 12.81 35.56 26.95
C ALA A 111 13.62 34.23 26.96
N THR A 112 13.78 33.61 25.82
CA THR A 112 14.54 32.35 25.66
C THR A 112 15.40 32.44 24.40
N ASN A 113 16.68 32.07 24.51
CA ASN A 113 17.62 31.98 23.40
C ASN A 113 17.81 30.51 23.04
N TYR A 114 17.50 30.15 21.79
CA TYR A 114 17.60 28.78 21.26
C TYR A 114 18.92 28.49 20.54
N GLY A 115 19.74 29.50 20.29
CA GLY A 115 21.04 29.36 19.65
C GLY A 115 21.31 30.39 18.56
N THR A 116 22.57 30.49 18.16
CA THR A 116 23.04 31.44 17.14
C THR A 116 23.79 30.71 16.04
N ILE A 117 23.55 31.10 14.77
CA ILE A 117 24.23 30.57 13.60
C ILE A 117 24.89 31.71 12.81
N THR A 118 26.07 31.45 12.22
CA THR A 118 26.78 32.41 11.40
C THR A 118 26.32 32.31 9.93
N VAL A 119 26.13 33.44 9.29
CA VAL A 119 25.80 33.58 7.87
C VAL A 119 27.09 33.56 7.05
N PRO A 120 27.24 32.62 6.09
CA PRO A 120 28.41 32.57 5.22
C PRO A 120 28.38 33.68 4.14
N ASN A 121 29.53 33.91 3.50
CA ASN A 121 29.57 34.66 2.26
C ASN A 121 28.91 33.84 1.14
N THR A 122 27.89 34.38 0.49
CA THR A 122 27.18 33.75 -0.63
C THR A 122 27.52 34.38 -1.98
N GLY A 123 28.36 35.45 -1.99
CA GLY A 123 28.79 36.11 -3.19
C GLY A 123 27.89 37.26 -3.66
N GLY A 124 26.80 37.56 -2.98
CA GLY A 124 25.91 38.68 -3.33
C GLY A 124 24.69 38.80 -2.42
N TRP A 125 24.09 39.98 -2.42
CA TRP A 125 22.89 40.30 -1.62
C TRP A 125 21.62 39.52 -2.04
N GLN A 126 21.62 38.96 -3.23
CA GLN A 126 20.54 38.16 -3.79
C GLN A 126 21.03 36.79 -4.29
N THR A 127 22.23 36.36 -3.83
CA THR A 127 22.75 35.01 -4.07
C THR A 127 22.42 34.16 -2.84
N TRP A 128 21.37 33.32 -2.98
CA TRP A 128 20.73 32.66 -1.87
C TRP A 128 21.31 31.28 -1.53
N THR A 129 21.50 31.00 -0.25
CA THR A 129 21.83 29.67 0.29
C THR A 129 20.99 29.37 1.51
N THR A 130 20.86 28.10 1.86
CA THR A 130 20.17 27.66 3.08
C THR A 130 21.20 27.22 4.10
N ILE A 131 21.16 27.79 5.29
CA ILE A 131 21.96 27.38 6.44
C ILE A 131 21.07 26.77 7.51
N LYS A 132 21.61 25.88 8.36
CA LYS A 132 20.85 25.10 9.31
C LYS A 132 21.51 25.03 10.67
N GLN A 133 20.74 25.22 11.73
CA GLN A 133 21.15 24.94 13.11
C GLN A 133 20.20 23.98 13.80
N ARG A 134 20.71 23.21 14.74
CA ARG A 134 19.91 22.36 15.61
C ARG A 134 19.64 23.04 16.94
N VAL A 135 18.38 23.06 17.37
CA VAL A 135 17.92 23.66 18.62
C VAL A 135 17.04 22.66 19.39
N ASN A 136 16.96 22.83 20.72
CA ASN A 136 16.00 22.12 21.54
C ASN A 136 14.78 23.00 21.80
N LEU A 137 13.58 22.53 21.44
CA LEU A 137 12.32 23.22 21.68
C LEU A 137 11.45 22.39 22.62
N THR A 138 10.67 23.06 23.46
CA THR A 138 9.67 22.42 24.32
C THR A 138 8.35 22.23 23.58
N ALA A 139 7.58 21.21 23.95
CA ALA A 139 6.23 21.05 23.43
C ALA A 139 5.35 22.25 23.83
N GLY A 140 4.54 22.73 22.90
CA GLY A 140 3.66 23.88 23.13
C GLY A 140 3.61 24.80 21.92
N THR A 141 2.86 25.89 22.07
CA THR A 141 2.77 26.95 21.04
C THR A 141 3.83 28.01 21.33
N HIS A 142 4.68 28.28 20.34
CA HIS A 142 5.79 29.23 20.42
C HIS A 142 5.55 30.38 19.45
N SER A 143 5.91 31.58 19.90
CA SER A 143 6.06 32.74 19.04
C SER A 143 7.55 33.05 18.91
N PHE A 144 8.12 32.72 17.75
CA PHE A 144 9.56 32.90 17.54
C PHE A 144 9.98 34.35 17.26
N GLY A 145 11.19 34.66 17.58
CA GLY A 145 11.91 35.87 17.22
C GLY A 145 13.26 35.59 16.57
N ILE A 146 13.66 36.46 15.69
CA ILE A 146 14.99 36.50 15.09
C ILE A 146 15.70 37.75 15.59
N ALA A 147 16.74 37.59 16.37
CA ALA A 147 17.62 38.68 16.79
C ALA A 147 18.93 38.61 16.02
N ILE A 148 19.54 39.75 15.75
CA ILE A 148 20.70 39.91 14.89
C ILE A 148 21.91 40.34 15.71
N PRO A 149 22.77 39.43 16.18
CA PRO A 149 24.02 39.81 16.85
C PRO A 149 25.03 40.48 15.94
N ALA A 150 25.04 40.11 14.62
CA ALA A 150 25.88 40.72 13.60
C ALA A 150 25.11 40.76 12.26
N GLY A 151 25.07 41.94 11.64
CA GLY A 151 24.34 42.17 10.39
C GLY A 151 25.13 41.84 9.12
N GLY A 152 24.71 42.39 7.98
CA GLY A 152 25.37 42.24 6.69
C GLY A 152 24.88 41.06 5.87
N PHE A 153 23.61 40.74 5.96
CA PHE A 153 22.95 39.70 5.18
C PHE A 153 21.47 40.01 4.92
N ASN A 154 20.87 39.30 3.99
CA ASN A 154 19.42 39.26 3.74
C ASN A 154 18.83 37.94 4.21
N LEU A 155 17.58 37.95 4.69
CA LEU A 155 16.84 36.79 5.13
C LEU A 155 15.51 36.69 4.35
N ASN A 156 15.28 35.55 3.68
CA ASN A 156 14.05 35.33 2.91
C ASN A 156 13.00 34.59 3.75
N TRP A 157 13.38 33.48 4.34
CA TRP A 157 12.48 32.68 5.21
C TRP A 157 13.30 31.89 6.24
N PHE A 158 12.61 31.42 7.27
CA PHE A 158 13.13 30.37 8.13
C PHE A 158 12.10 29.25 8.27
N ARG A 159 12.58 28.02 8.50
CA ARG A 159 11.75 26.82 8.58
C ARG A 159 12.16 25.96 9.77
N ILE A 160 11.17 25.50 10.53
CA ILE A 160 11.38 24.61 11.68
C ILE A 160 10.89 23.22 11.31
N THR A 161 11.76 22.23 11.48
CA THR A 161 11.52 20.82 11.15
C THR A 161 11.90 19.93 12.32
N ALA A 162 11.07 18.95 12.65
CA ALA A 162 11.45 17.96 13.65
C ALA A 162 12.65 17.14 13.18
N VAL A 163 13.66 16.99 14.05
CA VAL A 163 14.78 16.09 13.77
C VAL A 163 14.28 14.66 13.91
N ALA A 164 14.36 13.87 12.86
CA ALA A 164 14.15 12.45 12.97
C ALA A 164 15.20 11.87 13.92
N SER A 165 14.77 11.40 15.07
CA SER A 165 15.67 10.82 16.08
C SER A 165 16.25 9.52 15.54
N SER A 166 17.55 9.50 15.28
CA SER A 166 18.32 8.26 15.32
C SER A 166 18.51 7.89 16.79
N SER A 167 17.55 7.23 17.39
CA SER A 167 17.70 6.68 18.73
C SER A 167 16.76 5.52 18.95
N SER A 168 17.34 4.45 19.41
CA SER A 168 16.74 3.47 20.32
C SER A 168 15.40 3.93 20.92
N SER A 169 14.37 3.20 20.60
CA SER A 169 13.09 3.03 21.29
C SER A 169 12.85 3.92 22.52
N SER A 170 12.20 5.06 22.31
CA SER A 170 11.27 5.61 23.28
C SER A 170 9.94 5.82 22.53
N SER A 171 8.96 5.03 22.89
CA SER A 171 7.61 5.04 22.37
C SER A 171 6.95 6.40 22.60
N SER A 172 6.96 7.29 21.60
CA SER A 172 5.90 8.28 21.52
C SER A 172 4.62 7.50 21.25
N SER A 173 3.67 7.51 22.15
CA SER A 173 2.40 6.80 22.03
C SER A 173 1.60 7.39 20.90
N VAL A 174 1.81 6.91 19.66
CA VAL A 174 0.74 6.85 18.71
C VAL A 174 -0.35 6.04 19.39
N GLY A 175 -1.60 6.46 19.33
CA GLY A 175 -2.71 5.83 20.07
C GLY A 175 -3.00 4.38 19.65
N TRP A 176 -2.02 3.67 19.06
CA TRP A 176 -2.08 2.25 18.66
C TRP A 176 -0.73 1.57 18.85
N ALA A 177 -0.75 0.24 18.98
CA ALA A 177 0.45 -0.56 19.11
C ALA A 177 1.27 -0.56 17.80
N ARG A 178 2.58 -0.36 17.91
CA ARG A 178 3.51 -0.49 16.79
C ARG A 178 3.60 -1.95 16.33
N LEU A 179 3.65 -2.15 15.02
CA LEU A 179 3.93 -3.46 14.46
C LEU A 179 5.38 -3.86 14.72
N PRO A 180 5.66 -5.14 15.02
CA PRO A 180 7.04 -5.61 15.08
C PRO A 180 7.69 -5.54 13.70
N ALA A 181 8.99 -5.25 13.65
CA ALA A 181 9.71 -5.24 12.38
C ALA A 181 9.73 -6.65 11.75
N ILE A 182 9.77 -6.69 10.43
CA ILE A 182 9.96 -7.92 9.64
C ILE A 182 11.40 -7.99 9.15
N LYS A 183 11.97 -9.21 9.12
CA LYS A 183 13.28 -9.47 8.56
C LYS A 183 13.29 -10.76 7.76
N GLN A 184 14.37 -10.96 7.00
CA GLN A 184 14.68 -12.21 6.33
C GLN A 184 15.19 -13.26 7.33
N SER A 185 14.74 -14.52 7.17
CA SER A 185 15.35 -15.69 7.79
C SER A 185 15.36 -16.84 6.77
N GLY A 186 16.50 -17.06 6.10
CA GLY A 186 16.54 -17.95 4.94
C GLY A 186 15.56 -17.49 3.86
N ALA A 187 14.68 -18.38 3.43
CA ALA A 187 13.64 -18.10 2.44
C ALA A 187 12.30 -17.60 3.07
N GLN A 188 12.30 -17.15 4.32
CA GLN A 188 11.08 -16.80 5.03
C GLN A 188 11.07 -15.35 5.48
N TRP A 189 9.86 -14.75 5.44
CA TRP A 189 9.52 -13.53 6.12
C TRP A 189 9.27 -13.84 7.59
N VAL A 190 10.00 -13.22 8.51
CA VAL A 190 9.83 -13.48 9.94
C VAL A 190 9.73 -12.19 10.75
N ASN A 191 9.03 -12.28 11.86
CA ASN A 191 9.05 -11.23 12.89
C ASN A 191 10.46 -11.13 13.49
N ALA A 192 11.04 -9.93 13.44
CA ALA A 192 12.41 -9.69 13.89
C ALA A 192 12.63 -9.97 15.39
N ALA A 193 11.57 -9.86 16.22
CA ALA A 193 11.68 -10.03 17.66
C ALA A 193 11.71 -11.50 18.12
N ASN A 194 10.99 -12.39 17.42
CA ASN A 194 10.80 -13.77 17.86
C ASN A 194 11.09 -14.83 16.80
N ASN A 195 11.51 -14.42 15.60
CA ASN A 195 11.75 -15.28 14.44
C ASN A 195 10.55 -16.14 13.97
N GLN A 196 9.34 -15.82 14.42
CA GLN A 196 8.15 -16.50 13.92
C GLN A 196 7.86 -16.06 12.49
N ARG A 197 7.50 -17.02 11.65
CA ARG A 197 7.09 -16.78 10.26
C ARG A 197 5.89 -15.83 10.22
N VAL A 198 5.89 -14.93 9.26
CA VAL A 198 4.80 -13.99 8.98
C VAL A 198 4.28 -14.26 7.57
N ASP A 199 3.04 -14.72 7.47
CA ASP A 199 2.36 -14.89 6.20
C ASP A 199 1.73 -13.55 5.78
N LEU A 200 2.35 -12.89 4.81
CA LEU A 200 1.89 -11.61 4.28
C LEU A 200 0.91 -11.86 3.13
N ARG A 201 -0.31 -11.32 3.26
CA ARG A 201 -1.33 -11.32 2.21
C ARG A 201 -2.02 -9.97 2.15
N GLY A 202 -2.15 -9.42 0.96
CA GLY A 202 -2.72 -8.10 0.81
C GLY A 202 -2.95 -7.68 -0.63
N THR A 203 -2.91 -6.39 -0.86
CA THR A 203 -3.28 -5.79 -2.15
C THR A 203 -2.36 -4.63 -2.51
N ASN A 204 -2.32 -4.31 -3.79
CA ASN A 204 -1.76 -3.07 -4.28
C ASN A 204 -2.82 -1.97 -4.25
N ILE A 205 -2.50 -0.80 -3.69
CA ILE A 205 -3.32 0.40 -3.84
C ILE A 205 -2.95 1.15 -5.12
N GLY A 206 -2.97 0.42 -6.23
CA GLY A 206 -2.69 0.92 -7.57
C GLY A 206 -3.64 2.04 -8.01
N ASN A 207 -3.26 2.74 -9.06
CA ASN A 207 -4.00 3.86 -9.63
C ASN A 207 -4.21 5.07 -8.69
N TRP A 208 -3.46 5.17 -7.60
CA TRP A 208 -3.57 6.25 -6.62
C TRP A 208 -2.41 7.25 -6.68
N LEU A 209 -1.20 6.80 -6.38
CA LEU A 209 0.02 7.64 -6.39
C LEU A 209 0.83 7.49 -7.68
N ILE A 210 0.40 6.59 -8.53
CA ILE A 210 0.71 6.44 -9.94
C ILE A 210 -0.55 5.94 -10.63
N GLN A 211 -0.86 6.43 -11.81
CA GLN A 211 -2.12 6.18 -12.50
C GLN A 211 -1.93 5.33 -13.74
N GLU A 212 -2.71 4.25 -13.81
CA GLU A 212 -2.90 3.42 -15.00
C GLU A 212 -4.35 3.54 -15.46
N PHE A 213 -4.59 4.27 -16.53
CA PHE A 213 -5.93 4.73 -16.90
C PHE A 213 -6.87 3.63 -17.39
N TRP A 214 -6.36 2.48 -17.80
CA TRP A 214 -7.19 1.31 -18.09
C TRP A 214 -7.96 0.84 -16.84
N MET A 215 -7.45 1.06 -15.64
CA MET A 215 -8.13 0.74 -14.37
C MET A 215 -9.34 1.64 -14.10
N MET A 216 -9.53 2.69 -14.87
CA MET A 216 -10.71 3.56 -14.80
C MET A 216 -11.70 3.31 -15.94
N GLY A 217 -11.56 2.23 -16.72
CA GLY A 217 -12.52 1.83 -17.74
C GLY A 217 -12.76 2.87 -18.84
N GLY A 218 -11.75 3.62 -19.23
CA GLY A 218 -11.87 4.61 -20.30
C GLY A 218 -12.75 5.82 -19.96
N ILE A 219 -13.03 6.06 -18.66
CA ILE A 219 -13.89 7.16 -18.21
C ILE A 219 -13.24 8.53 -18.34
N MET A 220 -11.98 8.60 -18.68
CA MET A 220 -11.26 9.85 -18.92
C MET A 220 -10.81 9.94 -20.37
N ALA A 221 -11.16 11.03 -21.05
CA ALA A 221 -10.87 11.23 -22.45
C ALA A 221 -10.05 12.51 -22.70
N HIS A 222 -9.32 12.52 -23.83
CA HIS A 222 -8.54 13.66 -24.31
C HIS A 222 -8.56 13.69 -25.84
N ASN A 223 -8.93 14.82 -26.44
CA ASN A 223 -8.97 15.00 -27.91
C ASN A 223 -9.64 13.85 -28.68
N GLY A 224 -10.71 13.28 -28.13
CA GLY A 224 -11.45 12.16 -28.74
C GLY A 224 -10.86 10.78 -28.50
N GLY A 225 -9.71 10.67 -27.81
CA GLY A 225 -9.10 9.42 -27.35
C GLY A 225 -9.23 9.23 -25.85
N THR A 226 -8.69 8.13 -25.35
CA THR A 226 -8.59 7.83 -23.91
C THR A 226 -7.25 8.37 -23.40
N ILE A 227 -7.22 8.88 -22.17
CA ILE A 227 -5.96 9.12 -21.44
C ILE A 227 -5.35 7.75 -21.14
N ASN A 228 -4.10 7.56 -21.53
CA ASN A 228 -3.41 6.29 -21.41
C ASN A 228 -2.30 6.31 -20.34
N ASP A 229 -1.85 7.49 -19.91
CA ASP A 229 -0.81 7.63 -18.89
C ASP A 229 -0.96 8.94 -18.10
N GLN A 230 -0.34 8.95 -16.92
CA GLN A 230 -0.39 10.09 -15.99
C GLN A 230 0.32 11.31 -16.56
N CYS A 231 1.45 11.13 -17.25
CA CYS A 231 2.20 12.23 -17.82
C CYS A 231 1.37 13.00 -18.85
N THR A 232 0.60 12.30 -19.67
CA THR A 232 -0.34 12.92 -20.63
C THR A 232 -1.42 13.72 -19.89
N LEU A 233 -2.03 13.15 -18.85
CA LEU A 233 -3.03 13.86 -18.05
C LEU A 233 -2.45 15.14 -17.44
N GLU A 234 -1.31 15.03 -16.78
CA GLU A 234 -0.67 16.17 -16.11
C GLU A 234 -0.23 17.24 -17.11
N SER A 235 0.30 16.82 -18.27
CA SER A 235 0.66 17.74 -19.36
C SER A 235 -0.54 18.52 -19.89
N VAL A 236 -1.66 17.84 -20.16
CA VAL A 236 -2.90 18.49 -20.62
C VAL A 236 -3.41 19.50 -19.59
N MET A 237 -3.46 19.12 -18.32
CA MET A 237 -3.89 20.03 -17.25
C MET A 237 -2.94 21.21 -17.08
N SER A 238 -1.62 20.96 -17.13
CA SER A 238 -0.61 22.02 -17.03
C SER A 238 -0.69 23.02 -18.18
N GLN A 239 -0.85 22.55 -19.42
CA GLN A 239 -1.00 23.42 -20.59
C GLN A 239 -2.28 24.26 -20.52
N ARG A 240 -3.35 23.72 -19.99
CA ARG A 240 -4.65 24.40 -19.94
C ARG A 240 -4.80 25.34 -18.77
N PHE A 241 -4.25 25.00 -17.63
CA PHE A 241 -4.55 25.68 -16.35
C PHE A 241 -3.29 26.19 -15.65
N GLY A 242 -2.11 25.84 -16.12
CA GLY A 242 -0.83 26.10 -15.46
C GLY A 242 -0.47 25.05 -14.39
N ASN A 243 0.81 25.00 -14.04
CA ASN A 243 1.36 23.96 -13.13
C ASN A 243 0.72 24.00 -11.75
N ALA A 244 0.48 25.18 -11.17
CA ALA A 244 -0.09 25.30 -9.84
C ALA A 244 -1.50 24.67 -9.76
N GLU A 245 -2.34 24.92 -10.77
CA GLU A 245 -3.68 24.34 -10.81
C GLU A 245 -3.65 22.84 -11.13
N LYS A 246 -2.72 22.38 -11.97
CA LYS A 246 -2.48 20.96 -12.22
C LYS A 246 -2.14 20.24 -10.89
N GLU A 247 -1.20 20.77 -10.13
CA GLU A 247 -0.82 20.20 -8.82
C GLU A 247 -2.00 20.18 -7.85
N ARG A 248 -2.79 21.25 -7.80
CA ARG A 248 -3.99 21.32 -6.97
C ARG A 248 -5.02 20.24 -7.35
N LEU A 249 -5.26 20.05 -8.64
CA LEU A 249 -6.19 19.04 -9.14
C LEU A 249 -5.69 17.61 -8.84
N MET A 250 -4.41 17.35 -9.06
CA MET A 250 -3.81 16.05 -8.72
C MET A 250 -3.87 15.78 -7.21
N LYS A 251 -3.71 16.82 -6.38
CA LYS A 251 -3.93 16.69 -4.95
C LYS A 251 -5.37 16.31 -4.63
N VAL A 252 -6.36 16.94 -5.27
CA VAL A 252 -7.77 16.58 -5.08
C VAL A 252 -8.02 15.11 -5.47
N PHE A 253 -7.45 14.63 -6.57
CA PHE A 253 -7.53 13.22 -6.94
C PHE A 253 -6.99 12.31 -5.84
N ARG A 254 -5.76 12.55 -5.39
CA ARG A 254 -5.10 11.74 -4.35
C ARG A 254 -5.87 11.74 -3.03
N ASP A 255 -6.42 12.89 -2.62
CA ASP A 255 -7.21 13.02 -1.39
C ASP A 255 -8.54 12.24 -1.43
N HIS A 256 -9.06 11.89 -2.62
CA HIS A 256 -10.37 11.29 -2.79
C HIS A 256 -10.34 9.87 -3.36
N TYR A 257 -9.25 9.44 -4.02
CA TYR A 257 -9.20 8.12 -4.62
C TYR A 257 -9.06 7.01 -3.58
N ILE A 258 -8.11 7.12 -2.64
CA ILE A 258 -7.96 6.25 -1.48
C ILE A 258 -8.27 7.02 -0.21
N THR A 259 -9.11 6.46 0.65
CA THR A 259 -9.57 7.07 1.91
C THR A 259 -9.43 6.09 3.07
N THR A 260 -9.68 6.53 4.30
CA THR A 260 -9.66 5.66 5.49
C THR A 260 -10.63 4.49 5.37
N ARG A 261 -11.76 4.67 4.67
CA ARG A 261 -12.73 3.61 4.37
C ARG A 261 -12.10 2.43 3.64
N ASP A 262 -11.18 2.71 2.71
CA ASP A 262 -10.50 1.67 1.94
C ASP A 262 -9.66 0.77 2.86
N PHE A 263 -8.92 1.36 3.80
CA PHE A 263 -8.12 0.61 4.79
C PHE A 263 -9.00 -0.22 5.73
N ASP A 264 -10.16 0.30 6.15
CA ASP A 264 -11.14 -0.46 6.95
C ASP A 264 -11.63 -1.70 6.21
N MET A 265 -11.93 -1.56 4.91
CA MET A 265 -12.38 -2.65 4.07
C MET A 265 -11.28 -3.68 3.81
N MET A 266 -10.03 -3.26 3.57
CA MET A 266 -8.87 -4.16 3.44
C MET A 266 -8.68 -4.97 4.72
N LYS A 267 -8.72 -4.33 5.88
CA LYS A 267 -8.65 -5.02 7.18
C LYS A 267 -9.79 -6.00 7.37
N ALA A 268 -11.01 -5.61 7.01
CA ALA A 268 -12.19 -6.46 7.08
C ALA A 268 -12.10 -7.69 6.15
N MET A 269 -11.29 -7.63 5.09
CA MET A 269 -10.97 -8.77 4.23
C MET A 269 -9.78 -9.61 4.74
N GLY A 270 -9.28 -9.35 5.95
CA GLY A 270 -8.19 -10.12 6.55
C GLY A 270 -6.81 -9.84 5.98
N MET A 271 -6.63 -8.73 5.25
CA MET A 271 -5.33 -8.30 4.72
C MET A 271 -4.43 -7.82 5.85
N ASN A 272 -3.13 -8.06 5.72
CA ASN A 272 -2.12 -7.64 6.68
C ASN A 272 -0.89 -6.95 6.05
N VAL A 273 -0.91 -6.74 4.73
CA VAL A 273 0.10 -5.97 4.01
C VAL A 273 -0.54 -5.19 2.87
N ILE A 274 0.00 -4.01 2.57
CA ILE A 274 -0.42 -3.17 1.45
C ILE A 274 0.83 -2.77 0.68
N ARG A 275 0.89 -3.07 -0.62
CA ARG A 275 1.92 -2.53 -1.51
C ARG A 275 1.43 -1.17 -2.02
N ILE A 276 2.30 -0.16 -1.95
CA ILE A 276 1.99 1.24 -2.26
C ILE A 276 2.81 1.65 -3.49
N PRO A 277 2.24 1.50 -4.69
CA PRO A 277 2.87 1.98 -5.91
C PRO A 277 2.88 3.51 -5.95
N PHE A 278 4.04 4.11 -6.26
CA PHE A 278 4.16 5.56 -6.42
C PHE A 278 5.11 5.95 -7.54
N LEU A 279 4.84 7.13 -8.14
CA LEU A 279 5.68 7.74 -9.15
C LEU A 279 6.78 8.58 -8.46
N TYR A 280 7.98 8.60 -9.01
CA TYR A 280 9.12 9.37 -8.49
C TYR A 280 8.79 10.84 -8.20
N SER A 281 7.97 11.47 -9.05
CA SER A 281 7.56 12.87 -8.93
C SER A 281 6.62 13.16 -7.74
N LEU A 282 6.18 12.13 -7.02
CA LEU A 282 5.53 12.30 -5.72
C LEU A 282 6.50 12.89 -4.68
N ILE A 283 7.76 12.53 -4.78
CA ILE A 283 8.81 12.89 -3.80
C ILE A 283 9.75 13.94 -4.35
N GLU A 284 10.23 13.73 -5.56
CA GLU A 284 11.18 14.64 -6.19
C GLU A 284 10.45 15.78 -6.94
N ASP A 285 10.95 16.99 -6.78
CA ASP A 285 10.48 18.11 -7.58
C ASP A 285 11.02 17.98 -9.02
N GLU A 286 10.15 17.65 -9.96
CA GLU A 286 10.52 17.44 -11.35
C GLU A 286 11.08 18.70 -12.04
N TYR A 287 10.63 19.88 -11.61
CA TYR A 287 11.11 21.16 -12.10
C TYR A 287 12.43 21.59 -11.47
N ASN A 288 12.79 20.96 -10.35
CA ASN A 288 14.02 21.25 -9.61
C ASN A 288 14.60 19.94 -9.07
N PRO A 289 15.21 19.11 -9.92
CA PRO A 289 15.74 17.79 -9.56
C PRO A 289 16.66 17.81 -8.32
N TYR A 290 16.73 16.70 -7.61
CA TYR A 290 17.45 16.53 -6.34
C TYR A 290 16.89 17.39 -5.19
N ASN A 291 15.66 17.85 -5.30
CA ASN A 291 14.95 18.50 -4.21
C ASN A 291 13.69 17.72 -3.84
N VAL A 292 13.51 17.51 -2.54
CA VAL A 292 12.29 16.90 -2.01
C VAL A 292 11.17 17.94 -2.06
N ARG A 293 10.04 17.57 -2.65
CA ARG A 293 8.82 18.41 -2.66
C ARG A 293 8.37 18.74 -1.24
N PRO A 294 7.78 19.90 -0.99
CA PRO A 294 7.27 20.27 0.32
C PRO A 294 6.22 19.28 0.88
N ASP A 295 5.43 18.65 0.00
CA ASP A 295 4.35 17.71 0.32
C ASP A 295 4.70 16.23 0.08
N ALA A 296 5.95 15.94 -0.28
CA ALA A 296 6.45 14.64 -0.74
C ALA A 296 6.00 13.44 0.10
N TRP A 297 6.04 13.58 1.43
CA TRP A 297 5.81 12.49 2.35
C TRP A 297 4.37 12.36 2.84
N GLN A 298 3.51 13.31 2.49
CA GLN A 298 2.15 13.42 3.02
C GLN A 298 1.35 12.12 2.84
N TYR A 299 1.35 11.59 1.64
CA TYR A 299 0.53 10.42 1.30
C TYR A 299 1.15 9.11 1.78
N LEU A 300 2.47 8.96 1.66
CA LEU A 300 3.16 7.77 2.14
C LEU A 300 3.07 7.67 3.66
N ASP A 301 3.34 8.76 4.39
CA ASP A 301 3.21 8.79 5.85
C ASP A 301 1.79 8.50 6.31
N TRP A 302 0.80 9.10 5.64
CA TRP A 302 -0.62 8.86 5.93
C TRP A 302 -0.98 7.39 5.70
N ALA A 303 -0.64 6.81 4.57
CA ALA A 303 -0.96 5.43 4.24
C ALA A 303 -0.28 4.43 5.20
N ILE A 304 1.00 4.64 5.52
CA ILE A 304 1.73 3.83 6.51
C ILE A 304 1.03 3.90 7.87
N ASN A 305 0.62 5.09 8.31
CA ASN A 305 -0.08 5.26 9.58
C ASN A 305 -1.46 4.58 9.57
N GLU A 306 -2.26 4.77 8.51
CA GLU A 306 -3.58 4.14 8.41
C GLU A 306 -3.50 2.61 8.34
N ALA A 307 -2.49 2.07 7.65
CA ALA A 307 -2.22 0.64 7.63
C ALA A 307 -1.83 0.13 9.03
N GLU A 308 -0.85 0.77 9.68
CA GLU A 308 -0.36 0.36 11.00
C GLU A 308 -1.43 0.41 12.09
N LYS A 309 -2.29 1.43 12.12
CA LYS A 309 -3.46 1.51 13.03
C LYS A 309 -4.33 0.26 12.97
N ARG A 310 -4.38 -0.40 11.81
CA ARG A 310 -5.18 -1.59 11.55
C ARG A 310 -4.38 -2.89 11.61
N GLY A 311 -3.11 -2.82 12.00
CA GLY A 311 -2.22 -3.98 12.08
C GLY A 311 -1.82 -4.52 10.70
N MET A 312 -1.67 -3.63 9.71
CA MET A 312 -1.22 -3.95 8.36
C MET A 312 0.15 -3.32 8.10
N TYR A 313 1.04 -4.09 7.49
CA TYR A 313 2.33 -3.62 7.01
C TYR A 313 2.20 -2.90 5.67
N THR A 314 3.24 -2.18 5.27
CA THR A 314 3.32 -1.55 3.95
C THR A 314 4.62 -1.97 3.24
N ILE A 315 4.55 -2.06 1.92
CA ILE A 315 5.69 -2.20 1.02
C ILE A 315 5.69 -0.93 0.15
N LEU A 316 6.79 -0.19 0.18
CA LEU A 316 6.95 1.01 -0.63
C LEU A 316 7.54 0.64 -1.97
N ASP A 317 6.79 0.88 -3.04
CA ASP A 317 7.12 0.45 -4.40
C ASP A 317 7.36 1.65 -5.32
N LEU A 318 8.62 1.82 -5.75
CA LEU A 318 8.92 2.77 -6.81
C LEU A 318 8.41 2.21 -8.14
N HIS A 319 7.15 2.48 -8.41
CA HIS A 319 6.44 1.94 -9.55
C HIS A 319 6.78 2.67 -10.86
N GLY A 320 7.09 3.96 -10.77
CA GLY A 320 7.57 4.75 -11.88
C GLY A 320 8.83 5.53 -11.51
N ALA A 321 9.96 5.18 -12.12
CA ALA A 321 11.24 5.88 -11.97
C ALA A 321 11.41 6.98 -12.99
N VAL A 322 12.35 7.89 -12.72
CA VAL A 322 12.70 8.98 -13.64
C VAL A 322 13.10 8.45 -15.02
N GLY A 323 12.42 8.90 -16.05
CA GLY A 323 12.68 8.50 -17.42
C GLY A 323 12.11 7.15 -17.83
N GLY A 324 11.38 6.48 -16.93
CA GLY A 324 10.74 5.19 -17.17
C GLY A 324 11.71 4.00 -17.19
N GLN A 325 11.32 2.91 -16.56
CA GLN A 325 12.08 1.64 -16.50
C GLN A 325 11.48 0.54 -17.38
N ALA A 326 10.23 0.69 -17.80
CA ALA A 326 9.50 -0.30 -18.60
C ALA A 326 9.80 -0.18 -20.10
N ALA A 327 9.26 -1.08 -20.92
CA ALA A 327 9.35 -0.99 -22.36
C ALA A 327 8.50 0.16 -22.90
N ALA A 328 8.86 0.67 -24.08
CA ALA A 328 8.23 1.86 -24.69
C ALA A 328 6.71 1.74 -24.95
N SER A 329 6.16 0.55 -24.96
CA SER A 329 4.71 0.30 -25.14
C SER A 329 3.95 0.20 -23.81
N GLU A 330 4.67 0.15 -22.70
CA GLU A 330 4.07 -0.05 -21.38
C GLU A 330 3.72 1.30 -20.74
N GLN A 331 2.65 1.32 -19.96
CA GLN A 331 2.12 2.53 -19.32
C GLN A 331 2.16 2.49 -17.79
N HIS A 332 2.59 1.37 -17.24
CA HIS A 332 2.57 1.16 -15.78
C HIS A 332 3.67 1.91 -15.03
N ASP A 333 4.64 2.52 -15.71
CA ASP A 333 5.61 3.42 -15.08
C ASP A 333 5.19 4.92 -15.08
N GLY A 334 3.93 5.20 -15.39
CA GLY A 334 3.32 6.53 -15.33
C GLY A 334 3.43 7.37 -16.60
N CYS A 335 4.32 7.00 -17.53
CA CYS A 335 4.50 7.69 -18.81
C CYS A 335 4.74 6.66 -19.93
N ILE A 336 3.98 6.75 -21.00
CA ILE A 336 4.26 5.94 -22.20
C ILE A 336 5.45 6.55 -22.92
N GLY A 337 6.52 5.78 -23.10
CA GLY A 337 7.72 6.24 -23.77
C GLY A 337 8.87 5.24 -23.77
N ALA A 338 10.03 5.68 -24.23
CA ALA A 338 11.24 4.86 -24.17
C ALA A 338 11.74 4.71 -22.71
N ALA A 339 12.24 3.54 -22.36
CA ALA A 339 12.81 3.25 -21.04
C ALA A 339 14.18 3.94 -20.86
N GLN A 340 14.18 5.24 -20.66
CA GLN A 340 15.38 6.08 -20.62
C GLN A 340 16.20 5.91 -19.34
N LEU A 341 15.63 5.38 -18.27
CA LEU A 341 16.33 5.12 -17.02
C LEU A 341 17.65 4.38 -17.24
N TRP A 342 17.66 3.40 -18.14
CA TRP A 342 18.79 2.49 -18.36
C TRP A 342 19.93 3.09 -19.17
N THR A 343 19.67 4.15 -19.95
CA THR A 343 20.62 4.78 -20.88
C THR A 343 21.02 6.20 -20.46
N ASN A 344 20.31 6.81 -19.54
CA ASN A 344 20.57 8.16 -19.06
C ASN A 344 21.16 8.14 -17.64
N ALA A 345 22.45 8.42 -17.53
CA ALA A 345 23.15 8.40 -16.24
C ALA A 345 22.55 9.37 -15.20
N ASN A 346 22.04 10.54 -15.65
CA ASN A 346 21.40 11.48 -14.74
C ASN A 346 20.09 10.92 -14.14
N TYR A 347 19.29 10.21 -14.92
CA TYR A 347 18.06 9.57 -14.41
C TYR A 347 18.40 8.46 -13.41
N TRP A 348 19.47 7.72 -13.68
CA TRP A 348 19.93 6.72 -12.72
C TRP A 348 20.44 7.34 -11.41
N ASP A 349 21.19 8.45 -11.49
CA ASP A 349 21.66 9.18 -10.32
C ASP A 349 20.51 9.79 -9.51
N ARG A 350 19.46 10.29 -10.16
CA ARG A 350 18.23 10.76 -9.51
C ARG A 350 17.49 9.62 -8.80
N THR A 351 17.43 8.45 -9.42
CA THR A 351 16.82 7.25 -8.79
C THR A 351 17.59 6.81 -7.55
N LYS A 352 18.93 6.84 -7.58
CA LYS A 352 19.77 6.60 -6.39
C LYS A 352 19.51 7.63 -5.29
N TRP A 353 19.46 8.90 -5.65
CA TRP A 353 19.15 9.98 -4.71
C TRP A 353 17.76 9.80 -4.09
N LEU A 354 16.78 9.44 -4.88
CA LEU A 354 15.41 9.19 -4.41
C LEU A 354 15.39 8.09 -3.34
N TRP A 355 16.06 6.98 -3.59
CA TRP A 355 16.18 5.89 -2.63
C TRP A 355 16.97 6.26 -1.38
N ASP A 356 17.98 7.12 -1.49
CA ASP A 356 18.70 7.69 -0.33
C ASP A 356 17.72 8.46 0.57
N MET A 357 16.85 9.29 -0.02
CA MET A 357 15.85 10.09 0.72
C MET A 357 14.78 9.20 1.36
N ILE A 358 14.27 8.19 0.64
CA ILE A 358 13.25 7.26 1.16
C ILE A 358 13.82 6.44 2.32
N ALA A 359 15.00 5.86 2.14
CA ALA A 359 15.66 5.06 3.17
C ALA A 359 15.97 5.89 4.43
N GLN A 360 16.45 7.11 4.27
CA GLN A 360 16.65 8.02 5.39
C GLN A 360 15.34 8.36 6.11
N ARG A 361 14.24 8.57 5.37
CA ARG A 361 12.94 8.92 5.93
C ARG A 361 12.36 7.82 6.78
N TYR A 362 12.39 6.59 6.27
CA TYR A 362 11.68 5.46 6.88
C TYR A 362 12.57 4.51 7.68
N ASN A 363 13.85 4.79 7.82
CA ASN A 363 14.75 3.99 8.67
C ASN A 363 14.13 3.76 10.06
N GLY A 364 14.00 2.50 10.46
CA GLY A 364 13.42 2.10 11.75
C GLY A 364 11.89 2.19 11.83
N ARG A 365 11.19 2.48 10.72
CA ARG A 365 9.72 2.50 10.68
C ARG A 365 9.16 1.09 10.49
N SER A 366 8.98 0.35 11.56
CA SER A 366 8.64 -1.08 11.56
C SER A 366 7.36 -1.47 10.80
N ALA A 367 6.44 -0.53 10.58
CA ALA A 367 5.26 -0.76 9.74
C ALA A 367 5.59 -0.84 8.24
N VAL A 368 6.76 -0.37 7.81
CA VAL A 368 7.29 -0.62 6.47
C VAL A 368 7.96 -1.99 6.50
N ALA A 369 7.39 -2.96 5.80
CA ALA A 369 7.94 -4.32 5.72
C ALA A 369 9.14 -4.40 4.79
N ALA A 370 9.08 -3.67 3.67
CA ALA A 370 10.10 -3.71 2.63
C ALA A 370 10.10 -2.47 1.73
N TYR A 371 11.22 -2.24 1.07
CA TYR A 371 11.40 -1.32 -0.04
C TYR A 371 11.47 -2.09 -1.35
N ASP A 372 10.55 -1.83 -2.27
CA ASP A 372 10.50 -2.41 -3.60
C ASP A 372 11.16 -1.46 -4.60
N LEU A 373 12.36 -1.84 -5.04
CA LEU A 373 13.29 -0.92 -5.67
C LEU A 373 12.83 -0.38 -7.02
N LEU A 374 12.18 -1.20 -7.85
CA LEU A 374 11.68 -0.82 -9.18
C LEU A 374 10.60 -1.79 -9.61
N ASN A 375 9.42 -1.30 -9.93
CA ASN A 375 8.36 -2.10 -10.54
C ASN A 375 8.71 -2.47 -11.99
N GLU A 376 8.42 -3.70 -12.39
CA GLU A 376 8.43 -4.22 -13.78
C GLU A 376 9.51 -3.63 -14.71
N PRO A 377 10.79 -3.86 -14.43
CA PRO A 377 11.89 -3.23 -15.16
C PRO A 377 12.16 -3.93 -16.50
N TRP A 378 11.18 -3.89 -17.40
CA TRP A 378 11.21 -4.59 -18.70
C TRP A 378 12.17 -3.97 -19.73
N GLY A 379 12.59 -2.73 -19.50
CA GLY A 379 13.40 -1.96 -20.45
C GLY A 379 14.89 -2.33 -20.48
N THR A 380 15.32 -3.38 -19.78
CA THR A 380 16.73 -3.79 -19.71
C THR A 380 16.89 -5.31 -19.65
N ASP A 381 18.13 -5.80 -19.74
CA ASP A 381 18.48 -7.23 -19.60
C ASP A 381 18.68 -7.60 -18.12
N ALA A 382 18.64 -8.92 -17.86
CA ALA A 382 18.74 -9.49 -16.51
C ALA A 382 20.04 -9.13 -15.79
N THR A 383 21.18 -9.08 -16.50
CA THR A 383 22.48 -8.76 -15.91
C THR A 383 22.58 -7.30 -15.52
N THR A 384 22.14 -6.41 -16.40
CA THR A 384 22.07 -4.97 -16.13
C THR A 384 21.13 -4.70 -14.94
N LEU A 385 19.96 -5.33 -14.91
CA LEU A 385 19.01 -5.21 -13.80
C LEU A 385 19.65 -5.63 -12.47
N ALA A 386 20.30 -6.80 -12.43
CA ALA A 386 20.94 -7.28 -11.22
C ALA A 386 22.04 -6.33 -10.73
N ASN A 387 22.90 -5.84 -11.63
CA ASN A 387 23.96 -4.90 -11.27
C ASN A 387 23.40 -3.58 -10.73
N ARG A 388 22.37 -3.04 -11.37
CA ARG A 388 21.70 -1.80 -10.94
C ARG A 388 20.97 -1.99 -9.60
N SER A 389 20.37 -3.14 -9.38
CA SER A 389 19.75 -3.46 -8.09
C SER A 389 20.79 -3.53 -6.95
N TYR A 390 22.00 -3.99 -7.22
CA TYR A 390 23.10 -3.97 -6.25
C TYR A 390 23.56 -2.54 -5.92
N GLU A 391 23.57 -1.64 -6.91
CA GLU A 391 23.86 -0.23 -6.66
C GLU A 391 22.80 0.38 -5.74
N LEU A 392 21.50 0.18 -6.03
CA LEU A 392 20.40 0.66 -5.20
C LEU A 392 20.42 0.04 -3.80
N PHE A 393 20.69 -1.26 -3.70
CA PHE A 393 20.88 -1.92 -2.40
C PHE A 393 21.91 -1.18 -1.54
N ASN A 394 23.07 -0.87 -2.08
CA ASN A 394 24.13 -0.17 -1.36
C ASN A 394 23.70 1.23 -0.92
N VAL A 395 22.98 1.96 -1.76
CA VAL A 395 22.40 3.28 -1.43
C VAL A 395 21.45 3.18 -0.24
N VAL A 396 20.50 2.25 -0.31
CA VAL A 396 19.52 2.05 0.76
C VAL A 396 20.21 1.59 2.05
N ARG A 397 21.12 0.62 1.98
CA ARG A 397 21.82 0.07 3.16
C ARG A 397 22.70 1.08 3.86
N ALA A 398 23.23 2.07 3.16
CA ALA A 398 23.99 3.16 3.76
C ALA A 398 23.12 4.04 4.71
N LYS A 399 21.80 4.03 4.55
CA LYS A 399 20.85 4.79 5.37
C LYS A 399 20.01 3.91 6.27
N ASP A 400 19.67 2.71 5.83
CA ASP A 400 18.76 1.80 6.53
C ASP A 400 19.33 0.38 6.52
N ALA A 401 19.79 -0.06 7.69
CA ALA A 401 20.36 -1.40 7.87
C ALA A 401 19.30 -2.49 8.12
N SER A 402 18.04 -2.13 8.34
CA SER A 402 17.06 -3.01 8.98
C SER A 402 15.92 -3.48 8.07
N HIS A 403 15.44 -2.66 7.15
CA HIS A 403 14.32 -3.07 6.28
C HIS A 403 14.75 -4.08 5.21
N ILE A 404 13.80 -4.93 4.85
CA ILE A 404 13.99 -5.83 3.69
C ILE A 404 14.01 -4.98 2.42
N ILE A 405 14.96 -5.27 1.54
CA ILE A 405 15.03 -4.70 0.20
C ILE A 405 14.57 -5.77 -0.78
N LEU A 406 13.54 -5.43 -1.56
CA LEU A 406 13.00 -6.27 -2.62
C LEU A 406 13.81 -6.03 -3.90
N LEU A 407 14.48 -7.08 -4.34
CA LEU A 407 15.22 -7.09 -5.60
C LEU A 407 14.24 -7.41 -6.73
N PRO A 408 14.07 -6.52 -7.72
CA PRO A 408 13.07 -6.65 -8.74
C PRO A 408 13.29 -7.86 -9.63
N GLY A 409 12.24 -8.66 -9.82
CA GLY A 409 12.22 -9.74 -10.80
C GLY A 409 11.95 -9.19 -12.20
N HIS A 410 12.30 -10.02 -13.17
CA HIS A 410 12.07 -9.80 -14.58
C HIS A 410 11.88 -11.18 -15.20
N ASN A 411 11.30 -11.33 -16.38
CA ASN A 411 10.99 -12.65 -16.98
C ASN A 411 12.11 -13.69 -16.88
N SER A 412 13.34 -13.25 -16.94
CA SER A 412 14.54 -14.10 -16.72
C SER A 412 15.49 -13.51 -15.66
N GLY A 413 15.16 -12.34 -15.12
CA GLY A 413 16.06 -11.56 -14.28
C GLY A 413 16.30 -12.11 -12.89
N ILE A 414 15.35 -12.87 -12.35
CA ILE A 414 15.45 -13.44 -11.00
C ILE A 414 16.68 -14.35 -10.86
N ASP A 415 17.06 -15.06 -11.91
CA ASP A 415 18.20 -15.96 -11.90
C ASP A 415 19.55 -15.22 -11.90
N ALA A 416 19.58 -13.97 -12.40
CA ALA A 416 20.80 -13.18 -12.44
C ALA A 416 21.32 -12.78 -11.06
N TYR A 417 20.46 -12.82 -10.04
CA TYR A 417 20.88 -12.58 -8.65
C TYR A 417 21.67 -13.74 -8.06
N GLY A 418 21.47 -14.98 -8.54
CA GLY A 418 21.98 -16.18 -7.90
C GLY A 418 21.47 -16.25 -6.44
N ASN A 419 22.37 -16.60 -5.51
CA ASN A 419 22.05 -16.44 -4.08
C ASN A 419 22.57 -15.07 -3.58
N PRO A 420 21.72 -14.08 -3.36
CA PRO A 420 22.14 -12.73 -2.94
C PRO A 420 22.96 -12.74 -1.64
N ASN A 421 22.66 -13.64 -0.70
CA ASN A 421 23.38 -13.73 0.56
C ASN A 421 24.87 -14.09 0.34
N SER A 422 25.19 -14.88 -0.68
CA SER A 422 26.58 -15.24 -1.03
C SER A 422 27.39 -14.05 -1.57
N ARG A 423 26.71 -12.98 -1.96
CA ARG A 423 27.28 -11.71 -2.41
C ARG A 423 27.30 -10.63 -1.33
N GLY A 424 26.93 -10.97 -0.09
CA GLY A 424 26.85 -10.03 1.01
C GLY A 424 25.57 -9.18 1.03
N LEU A 425 24.61 -9.46 0.16
CA LEU A 425 23.29 -8.79 0.17
C LEU A 425 22.42 -9.48 1.22
N THR A 426 22.38 -8.91 2.39
CA THR A 426 21.62 -9.45 3.54
C THR A 426 20.31 -8.73 3.73
N ASN A 427 19.34 -9.41 4.33
CA ASN A 427 17.99 -8.89 4.58
C ASN A 427 17.33 -8.40 3.28
N VAL A 428 17.33 -9.25 2.28
CA VAL A 428 16.73 -9.03 0.96
C VAL A 428 15.66 -10.08 0.68
N ALA A 429 14.72 -9.73 -0.19
CA ALA A 429 13.78 -10.66 -0.80
C ALA A 429 13.77 -10.42 -2.31
N THR A 430 13.24 -11.36 -3.06
CA THR A 430 13.03 -11.22 -4.50
C THR A 430 11.55 -11.24 -4.81
N TRP A 431 11.14 -10.72 -5.98
CA TRP A 431 9.75 -10.75 -6.37
C TRP A 431 9.55 -11.02 -7.87
N MET A 432 8.35 -11.48 -8.21
CA MET A 432 7.83 -11.58 -9.58
C MET A 432 6.33 -11.25 -9.56
N HIS A 433 5.80 -10.91 -10.73
CA HIS A 433 4.36 -10.80 -10.98
C HIS A 433 3.87 -12.04 -11.73
N PHE A 434 2.77 -12.60 -11.26
CA PHE A 434 2.18 -13.81 -11.84
C PHE A 434 0.74 -13.56 -12.27
N TYR A 435 0.53 -13.51 -13.58
CA TYR A 435 -0.80 -13.34 -14.19
C TYR A 435 -1.21 -14.58 -14.99
N PRO A 436 -1.40 -15.73 -14.32
CA PRO A 436 -1.77 -16.97 -15.00
C PRO A 436 -3.13 -16.82 -15.70
N GLY A 437 -3.18 -17.20 -16.96
CA GLY A 437 -4.39 -17.15 -17.78
C GLY A 437 -4.64 -15.83 -18.49
N LEU A 438 -3.80 -14.79 -18.35
CA LEU A 438 -3.99 -13.51 -19.01
C LEU A 438 -2.99 -13.25 -20.15
N TRP A 439 -1.71 -13.37 -19.90
CA TRP A 439 -0.67 -13.01 -20.85
C TRP A 439 -0.07 -14.25 -21.51
N GLY A 440 -0.53 -14.54 -22.73
CA GLY A 440 0.00 -15.65 -23.52
C GLY A 440 -0.43 -17.05 -23.08
N TRP A 441 -1.33 -17.15 -22.13
CA TRP A 441 -1.91 -18.40 -21.65
C TRP A 441 -3.26 -18.58 -22.29
N ASN A 442 -3.21 -19.14 -23.51
CA ASN A 442 -4.36 -19.30 -24.41
C ASN A 442 -5.40 -20.29 -23.90
N ASP A 443 -6.06 -20.01 -22.81
CA ASP A 443 -7.38 -20.57 -22.59
C ASP A 443 -8.43 -19.49 -22.91
N THR A 444 -8.53 -19.14 -24.18
CA THR A 444 -9.50 -18.17 -24.69
C THR A 444 -10.95 -18.66 -24.57
N ALA A 445 -11.17 -19.91 -24.20
CA ALA A 445 -12.49 -20.46 -24.19
C ALA A 445 -13.28 -20.16 -22.92
N THR A 446 -12.61 -19.84 -21.80
CA THR A 446 -13.35 -19.69 -20.55
C THR A 446 -12.57 -18.86 -19.54
N TYR A 447 -12.92 -17.61 -19.40
CA TYR A 447 -12.84 -16.94 -18.10
C TYR A 447 -13.75 -17.74 -17.13
N GLY A 448 -13.30 -18.89 -16.68
CA GLY A 448 -14.14 -19.81 -15.93
C GLY A 448 -13.34 -20.84 -15.15
N ALA A 449 -14.02 -21.91 -14.80
CA ALA A 449 -13.48 -23.04 -14.04
C ALA A 449 -12.18 -23.61 -14.64
N GLY A 450 -12.03 -23.59 -15.96
CA GLY A 450 -10.81 -24.07 -16.64
C GLY A 450 -9.57 -23.30 -16.29
N GLN A 451 -9.63 -21.97 -16.24
CA GLN A 451 -8.50 -21.13 -15.86
C GLN A 451 -8.14 -21.28 -14.37
N ALA A 452 -9.16 -21.38 -13.50
CA ALA A 452 -8.93 -21.62 -12.09
C ALA A 452 -8.22 -22.96 -11.84
N ASN A 453 -8.64 -24.01 -12.56
CA ASN A 453 -7.98 -25.32 -12.51
C ASN A 453 -6.55 -25.27 -13.04
N MET A 454 -6.35 -24.59 -14.16
CA MET A 454 -5.01 -24.45 -14.75
C MET A 454 -4.07 -23.71 -13.81
N HIS A 455 -4.53 -22.62 -13.19
CA HIS A 455 -3.76 -21.88 -12.20
C HIS A 455 -3.44 -22.73 -10.97
N ALA A 456 -4.43 -23.43 -10.42
CA ALA A 456 -4.22 -24.32 -9.29
C ALA A 456 -3.24 -25.45 -9.61
N ASN A 457 -3.38 -26.07 -10.76
CA ASN A 457 -2.47 -27.13 -11.22
C ASN A 457 -1.06 -26.58 -11.45
N TRP A 458 -0.94 -25.40 -12.05
CA TRP A 458 0.33 -24.70 -12.24
C TRP A 458 1.02 -24.43 -10.91
N LEU A 459 0.31 -23.88 -9.94
CA LEU A 459 0.86 -23.57 -8.61
C LEU A 459 1.32 -24.82 -7.85
N HIS A 460 0.70 -25.96 -8.09
CA HIS A 460 1.05 -27.22 -7.42
C HIS A 460 2.06 -28.08 -8.14
N CYS A 461 2.72 -27.57 -9.16
CA CYS A 461 3.70 -28.35 -9.93
C CYS A 461 3.10 -29.64 -10.52
N ASN A 462 1.86 -29.62 -10.90
CA ASN A 462 1.25 -30.78 -11.50
C ASN A 462 1.75 -30.95 -12.94
N SER A 463 2.43 -32.06 -13.23
CA SER A 463 3.09 -32.34 -14.51
C SER A 463 2.20 -32.35 -15.74
N THR A 464 0.87 -32.34 -15.54
CA THR A 464 -0.10 -32.24 -16.65
C THR A 464 -0.60 -30.83 -16.88
N ALA A 465 -0.25 -29.87 -16.03
CA ALA A 465 -0.51 -28.47 -16.28
C ALA A 465 0.54 -27.95 -17.27
N THR A 466 0.25 -28.05 -18.55
CA THR A 466 1.06 -27.39 -19.57
C THR A 466 0.81 -25.90 -19.48
N ASN A 467 1.86 -25.11 -19.27
CA ASN A 467 1.85 -23.70 -19.61
C ASN A 467 1.57 -23.64 -21.14
N PRO A 468 0.47 -23.01 -21.59
CA PRO A 468 0.16 -22.91 -23.01
C PRO A 468 1.25 -22.21 -23.84
N ALA A 469 2.07 -21.37 -23.21
CA ALA A 469 3.24 -20.76 -23.84
C ALA A 469 4.43 -21.72 -24.00
N GLY A 470 4.35 -22.95 -23.48
CA GLY A 470 5.43 -23.93 -23.56
C GLY A 470 6.72 -23.53 -22.85
N THR A 471 6.67 -22.49 -22.02
CA THR A 471 7.84 -21.91 -21.36
C THR A 471 7.67 -22.05 -19.86
N GLY A 472 8.39 -22.96 -19.28
CA GLY A 472 8.52 -23.07 -17.85
C GLY A 472 7.24 -23.55 -17.16
N GLU A 473 7.41 -24.58 -16.44
CA GLU A 473 6.37 -25.10 -15.57
C GLU A 473 6.46 -24.37 -14.23
N SER A 474 5.36 -24.42 -13.49
CA SER A 474 5.29 -23.90 -12.14
C SER A 474 6.35 -24.48 -11.21
N CYS A 475 6.74 -25.73 -11.44
CA CYS A 475 7.84 -26.39 -10.73
C CYS A 475 9.17 -25.71 -11.01
N ASP A 476 9.42 -25.28 -12.23
CA ASP A 476 10.62 -24.56 -12.58
C ASP A 476 10.69 -23.23 -11.81
N TRP A 477 9.62 -22.46 -11.75
CA TRP A 477 9.55 -21.24 -10.95
C TRP A 477 9.80 -21.49 -9.47
N ARG A 478 9.19 -22.53 -8.88
CA ARG A 478 9.46 -22.88 -7.49
C ARG A 478 10.91 -23.29 -7.28
N ASN A 479 11.47 -24.09 -8.16
CA ASN A 479 12.85 -24.52 -8.07
C ASN A 479 13.82 -23.33 -8.21
N ARG A 480 13.55 -22.44 -9.16
CA ARG A 480 14.33 -21.19 -9.35
C ARG A 480 14.28 -20.31 -8.11
N ILE A 481 13.09 -20.02 -7.57
CA ILE A 481 12.89 -19.21 -6.36
C ILE A 481 13.57 -19.87 -5.16
N ASN A 482 13.40 -21.18 -4.98
CA ASN A 482 14.06 -21.92 -3.90
C ASN A 482 15.59 -21.87 -4.02
N GLY A 483 16.12 -21.88 -5.23
CA GLY A 483 17.56 -21.78 -5.50
C GLY A 483 18.18 -20.44 -5.07
N ILE A 484 17.38 -19.36 -5.05
CA ILE A 484 17.84 -18.03 -4.65
C ILE A 484 18.00 -17.93 -3.11
N GLN A 485 17.25 -18.72 -2.35
CA GLN A 485 17.30 -18.80 -0.89
C GLN A 485 17.03 -17.48 -0.16
N THR A 486 16.12 -16.66 -0.71
CA THR A 486 15.58 -15.46 -0.09
C THR A 486 14.07 -15.59 0.09
N PRO A 487 13.45 -14.82 0.97
CA PRO A 487 12.00 -14.64 0.95
C PRO A 487 11.54 -14.18 -0.44
N PHE A 488 10.31 -14.51 -0.78
CA PHE A 488 9.76 -14.19 -2.08
C PHE A 488 8.42 -13.44 -1.93
N LEU A 489 8.18 -12.50 -2.84
CA LEU A 489 6.92 -11.78 -2.97
C LEU A 489 6.32 -12.05 -4.35
N VAL A 490 5.09 -12.52 -4.41
CA VAL A 490 4.25 -12.31 -5.59
C VAL A 490 3.72 -10.89 -5.50
N GLY A 491 4.40 -9.95 -6.18
CA GLY A 491 4.10 -8.52 -6.09
C GLY A 491 2.75 -8.18 -6.68
N GLU A 492 2.37 -8.90 -7.73
CA GLU A 492 1.08 -8.73 -8.40
C GLU A 492 0.55 -10.05 -8.92
N PHE A 493 -0.76 -10.24 -8.79
CA PHE A 493 -1.55 -11.27 -9.46
C PHE A 493 -3.00 -10.80 -9.55
N GLN A 494 -3.75 -11.28 -10.53
CA GLN A 494 -5.14 -10.89 -10.71
C GLN A 494 -6.05 -11.53 -9.67
N PRO A 495 -6.98 -10.79 -9.03
CA PRO A 495 -8.09 -11.39 -8.31
C PRO A 495 -9.08 -12.02 -9.31
N TRP A 496 -9.68 -13.16 -8.93
CA TRP A 496 -10.52 -13.96 -9.84
C TRP A 496 -11.99 -13.47 -9.87
N THR A 497 -12.19 -12.17 -9.94
CA THR A 497 -13.53 -11.55 -9.83
C THR A 497 -14.49 -11.96 -10.95
N LEU A 498 -13.97 -12.27 -12.15
CA LEU A 498 -14.78 -12.73 -13.29
C LEU A 498 -15.41 -14.11 -13.10
N LEU A 499 -14.95 -14.89 -12.13
CA LEU A 499 -15.50 -16.20 -11.84
C LEU A 499 -16.78 -16.17 -11.00
N GLY A 500 -17.36 -14.98 -10.76
CA GLY A 500 -18.59 -14.84 -9.98
C GLY A 500 -18.45 -15.40 -8.56
N SER A 501 -19.33 -16.30 -8.15
CA SER A 501 -19.31 -16.90 -6.81
C SER A 501 -18.03 -17.67 -6.49
N TYR A 502 -17.34 -18.18 -7.48
CA TYR A 502 -16.09 -18.92 -7.31
C TYR A 502 -14.86 -18.02 -7.29
N GLY A 503 -14.97 -16.79 -7.76
CA GLY A 503 -13.85 -15.87 -7.84
C GLY A 503 -13.21 -15.58 -6.50
N GLY A 504 -14.02 -15.42 -5.47
CA GLY A 504 -13.53 -15.24 -4.10
C GLY A 504 -12.82 -16.46 -3.55
N GLN A 505 -13.37 -17.66 -3.80
CA GLN A 505 -12.75 -18.91 -3.42
C GLN A 505 -11.37 -19.08 -4.07
N MET A 506 -11.28 -18.83 -5.38
CA MET A 506 -10.01 -18.93 -6.11
C MET A 506 -9.01 -17.86 -5.70
N THR A 507 -9.45 -16.64 -5.44
CA THR A 507 -8.58 -15.58 -4.91
C THR A 507 -7.99 -15.99 -3.55
N ARG A 508 -8.81 -16.47 -2.64
CA ARG A 508 -8.36 -16.99 -1.34
C ARG A 508 -7.41 -18.17 -1.50
N LYS A 509 -7.74 -19.13 -2.38
CA LYS A 509 -6.91 -20.29 -2.66
C LYS A 509 -5.54 -19.89 -3.19
N THR A 510 -5.47 -18.89 -4.06
CA THR A 510 -4.21 -18.35 -4.59
C THR A 510 -3.32 -17.81 -3.47
N TYR A 511 -3.86 -17.02 -2.53
CA TYR A 511 -3.09 -16.57 -1.37
C TYR A 511 -2.64 -17.73 -0.48
N ASP A 512 -3.51 -18.70 -0.20
CA ASP A 512 -3.17 -19.83 0.66
C ASP A 512 -2.04 -20.66 0.06
N ILE A 513 -2.03 -20.87 -1.26
CA ILE A 513 -0.97 -21.59 -1.97
C ILE A 513 0.36 -20.81 -1.90
N TYR A 514 0.35 -19.51 -2.20
CA TYR A 514 1.56 -18.70 -2.09
C TYR A 514 2.11 -18.68 -0.66
N ASN A 515 1.24 -18.51 0.32
CA ASN A 515 1.66 -18.55 1.72
C ASN A 515 2.15 -19.95 2.14
N SER A 516 1.60 -21.05 1.58
CA SER A 516 2.11 -22.41 1.87
C SER A 516 3.57 -22.59 1.46
N TYR A 517 3.98 -21.89 0.40
CA TYR A 517 5.39 -21.83 -0.04
C TYR A 517 6.26 -20.88 0.79
N GLY A 518 5.68 -20.13 1.72
CA GLY A 518 6.39 -19.08 2.45
C GLY A 518 6.47 -17.75 1.71
N TRP A 519 5.76 -17.62 0.59
CA TRP A 519 5.75 -16.41 -0.20
C TRP A 519 4.75 -15.40 0.33
N ALA A 520 5.13 -14.14 0.35
CA ALA A 520 4.20 -13.03 0.50
C ALA A 520 3.43 -12.82 -0.81
N ALA A 521 2.24 -12.24 -0.74
CA ALA A 521 1.46 -11.97 -1.95
C ALA A 521 0.58 -10.73 -1.83
N THR A 522 0.57 -9.93 -2.90
CA THR A 522 -0.32 -8.76 -3.07
C THR A 522 -0.99 -8.83 -4.44
N ASN A 523 -2.32 -8.75 -4.48
CA ASN A 523 -3.03 -8.77 -5.76
C ASN A 523 -3.02 -7.39 -6.44
N TRP A 524 -3.16 -7.34 -7.75
CA TRP A 524 -3.40 -6.15 -8.54
C TRP A 524 -4.86 -6.13 -9.00
N ALA A 525 -5.70 -5.23 -8.45
CA ALA A 525 -5.41 -4.22 -7.46
C ALA A 525 -6.57 -4.09 -6.47
N TRP A 526 -6.44 -3.16 -5.52
CA TRP A 526 -7.50 -2.89 -4.56
C TRP A 526 -8.78 -2.36 -5.22
N LYS A 527 -8.62 -1.29 -6.02
CA LYS A 527 -9.76 -0.56 -6.59
C LYS A 527 -9.62 -0.37 -8.10
N THR A 528 -10.67 -0.74 -8.81
CA THR A 528 -10.87 -0.35 -10.21
C THR A 528 -12.25 0.29 -10.38
N THR A 529 -12.38 1.18 -11.34
CA THR A 529 -13.64 1.89 -11.62
C THR A 529 -14.00 1.79 -13.09
N SER A 530 -15.29 1.91 -13.40
CA SER A 530 -15.79 1.89 -14.77
C SER A 530 -16.86 2.95 -15.00
N SER A 531 -17.10 3.28 -16.28
CA SER A 531 -18.11 4.25 -16.71
C SER A 531 -19.50 3.67 -16.85
N GLY A 532 -19.67 2.35 -16.79
CA GLY A 532 -20.96 1.71 -16.99
C GLY A 532 -21.52 1.77 -18.38
N GLY A 533 -20.73 2.15 -19.37
CA GLY A 533 -21.16 2.24 -20.76
C GLY A 533 -21.22 0.89 -21.45
N SER A 534 -22.15 0.77 -22.44
CA SER A 534 -22.29 -0.36 -23.34
C SER A 534 -21.07 -0.57 -24.27
N ASN A 535 -20.02 0.21 -24.14
CA ASN A 535 -18.83 0.18 -24.99
C ASN A 535 -17.74 -0.75 -24.48
N GLY A 536 -18.12 -1.81 -23.82
CA GLY A 536 -17.29 -3.03 -23.82
C GLY A 536 -16.06 -3.04 -22.94
N ASP A 537 -15.77 -2.03 -22.13
CA ASP A 537 -14.70 -2.15 -21.16
C ASP A 537 -15.20 -2.79 -19.85
N THR A 538 -15.64 -4.04 -20.01
CA THR A 538 -16.03 -4.90 -18.90
C THR A 538 -14.81 -5.47 -18.16
N SER A 539 -13.61 -5.27 -18.67
CA SER A 539 -12.39 -5.90 -18.15
C SER A 539 -11.83 -5.17 -16.92
N SER A 540 -11.90 -3.83 -16.87
CA SER A 540 -11.30 -3.08 -15.76
C SER A 540 -11.90 -3.41 -14.39
N TRP A 541 -13.21 -3.56 -14.28
CA TRP A 541 -13.87 -3.91 -13.01
C TRP A 541 -13.45 -5.28 -12.46
N ALA A 542 -13.04 -6.17 -13.35
CA ALA A 542 -12.61 -7.51 -12.98
C ALA A 542 -11.26 -7.56 -12.24
N TRP A 543 -10.53 -6.50 -12.22
CA TRP A 543 -9.22 -6.41 -11.58
C TRP A 543 -9.28 -5.84 -10.16
N GLY A 544 -10.39 -5.25 -9.76
CA GLY A 544 -10.55 -4.65 -8.43
C GLY A 544 -11.09 -5.63 -7.39
N MET A 545 -10.52 -5.65 -6.20
CA MET A 545 -11.17 -6.24 -5.02
C MET A 545 -12.47 -5.51 -4.68
N ILE A 546 -12.49 -4.22 -4.98
CA ILE A 546 -13.68 -3.36 -4.97
C ILE A 546 -13.81 -2.60 -6.28
N THR A 547 -15.05 -2.28 -6.64
CA THR A 547 -15.37 -1.49 -7.82
C THR A 547 -16.58 -0.57 -7.53
N ASN A 548 -16.80 0.42 -8.39
CA ASN A 548 -17.97 1.29 -8.29
C ASN A 548 -19.29 0.61 -8.73
N SER A 549 -19.22 -0.45 -9.54
CA SER A 549 -20.38 -1.25 -9.91
C SER A 549 -19.99 -2.57 -10.55
N SER A 550 -20.62 -3.66 -10.13
CA SER A 550 -20.48 -4.98 -10.73
C SER A 550 -21.18 -5.10 -12.10
N ASN A 551 -22.06 -4.14 -12.45
CA ASN A 551 -22.86 -4.15 -13.66
C ASN A 551 -22.53 -2.99 -14.59
N GLY A 552 -21.39 -2.36 -14.42
CA GLY A 552 -20.98 -1.24 -15.24
C GLY A 552 -21.77 0.06 -15.03
N GLY A 553 -22.56 0.18 -13.96
CA GLY A 553 -23.10 1.47 -13.52
C GLY A 553 -22.01 2.23 -12.78
N GLY A 554 -21.65 3.42 -13.21
CA GLY A 554 -20.50 4.07 -12.61
C GLY A 554 -20.43 5.57 -12.87
N MET A 555 -19.24 6.08 -12.83
CA MET A 555 -18.97 7.50 -13.07
C MET A 555 -19.18 7.83 -14.55
N SER A 556 -19.82 8.97 -14.82
CA SER A 556 -19.82 9.50 -16.19
C SER A 556 -18.41 9.84 -16.63
N GLY A 557 -18.12 9.68 -17.92
CA GLY A 557 -16.84 10.08 -18.49
C GLY A 557 -16.60 11.59 -18.41
N ILE A 558 -15.35 12.01 -18.41
CA ILE A 558 -14.93 13.41 -18.50
C ILE A 558 -13.93 13.59 -19.64
N ASN A 559 -14.06 14.65 -20.40
CA ASN A 559 -13.07 15.05 -21.41
C ASN A 559 -12.17 16.16 -20.85
N VAL A 560 -10.95 15.82 -20.50
CA VAL A 560 -9.98 16.75 -19.90
C VAL A 560 -9.48 17.83 -20.86
N SER A 561 -9.72 17.69 -22.17
CA SER A 561 -9.39 18.74 -23.14
C SER A 561 -10.41 19.89 -23.17
N SER A 562 -11.65 19.64 -22.75
CA SER A 562 -12.74 20.62 -22.80
C SER A 562 -13.32 21.00 -21.43
N ALA A 563 -13.25 20.09 -20.45
CA ALA A 563 -13.78 20.34 -19.10
C ALA A 563 -13.02 21.47 -18.40
N SER A 564 -13.74 22.32 -17.65
CA SER A 564 -13.12 23.32 -16.79
C SER A 564 -12.38 22.66 -15.60
N ALA A 565 -11.46 23.38 -14.96
CA ALA A 565 -10.80 22.92 -13.74
C ALA A 565 -11.80 22.54 -12.63
N ALA A 566 -12.87 23.31 -12.45
CA ALA A 566 -13.93 23.03 -11.49
C ALA A 566 -14.71 21.75 -11.81
N GLN A 567 -14.94 21.45 -13.09
CA GLN A 567 -15.58 20.18 -13.49
C GLN A 567 -14.66 19.00 -13.25
N ILE A 568 -13.35 19.11 -13.52
CA ILE A 568 -12.35 18.09 -13.23
C ILE A 568 -12.26 17.85 -11.71
N GLU A 569 -12.22 18.92 -10.92
CA GLU A 569 -12.23 18.83 -9.46
C GLU A 569 -13.48 18.09 -8.94
N THR A 570 -14.65 18.48 -9.42
CA THR A 570 -15.91 17.83 -9.04
C THR A 570 -15.88 16.35 -9.41
N TRP A 571 -15.33 16.03 -10.56
CA TRP A 571 -15.21 14.66 -11.03
C TRP A 571 -14.24 13.84 -10.15
N PHE A 572 -13.07 14.38 -9.78
CA PHE A 572 -12.13 13.73 -8.88
C PHE A 572 -12.72 13.49 -7.47
N ARG A 573 -13.51 14.43 -6.96
CA ARG A 573 -14.17 14.26 -5.65
C ARG A 573 -15.15 13.11 -5.59
N GLN A 574 -15.68 12.66 -6.73
CA GLN A 574 -16.61 11.54 -6.79
C GLN A 574 -15.98 10.22 -6.33
N PHE A 575 -14.67 10.02 -6.47
CA PHE A 575 -14.01 8.77 -6.04
C PHE A 575 -14.22 8.47 -4.55
N SER A 576 -14.33 9.48 -3.69
CA SER A 576 -14.61 9.28 -2.26
C SER A 576 -16.09 9.06 -1.93
N THR A 577 -17.00 9.47 -2.82
CA THR A 577 -18.45 9.42 -2.59
C THR A 577 -19.16 8.33 -3.38
N GLN A 578 -18.52 7.76 -4.39
CA GLN A 578 -19.07 6.65 -5.17
C GLN A 578 -19.43 5.47 -4.25
N PRO A 579 -20.59 4.84 -4.49
CA PRO A 579 -20.86 3.55 -3.92
C PRO A 579 -19.77 2.57 -4.34
N LEU A 580 -19.04 2.01 -3.40
CA LEU A 580 -18.09 0.95 -3.67
C LEU A 580 -18.75 -0.38 -3.41
N VAL A 581 -18.77 -1.20 -4.42
CA VAL A 581 -19.24 -2.58 -4.35
C VAL A 581 -18.03 -3.45 -4.04
N ARG A 582 -18.07 -4.12 -2.90
CA ARG A 582 -17.17 -5.23 -2.64
C ARG A 582 -17.58 -6.39 -3.52
N ASN A 583 -16.65 -7.12 -4.07
CA ASN A 583 -16.96 -8.48 -4.51
C ASN A 583 -17.26 -9.30 -3.24
N GLU A 584 -18.54 -9.54 -2.96
CA GLU A 584 -18.97 -10.20 -1.71
C GLU A 584 -18.46 -11.64 -1.65
N SER A 585 -18.30 -12.30 -2.80
CA SER A 585 -17.66 -13.61 -2.86
C SER A 585 -16.22 -13.53 -2.35
N ILE A 586 -15.42 -12.55 -2.79
CA ILE A 586 -14.05 -12.37 -2.30
C ILE A 586 -14.06 -12.04 -0.80
N ALA A 587 -14.88 -11.09 -0.34
CA ALA A 587 -14.94 -10.70 1.06
C ALA A 587 -15.29 -11.89 1.98
N TYR A 588 -16.23 -12.70 1.56
CA TYR A 588 -16.60 -13.92 2.27
C TYR A 588 -15.42 -14.91 2.36
N TRP A 589 -14.83 -15.27 1.22
CA TRP A 589 -13.80 -16.29 1.16
C TRP A 589 -12.46 -15.84 1.78
N MET A 590 -12.09 -14.58 1.67
CA MET A 590 -10.87 -14.05 2.32
C MET A 590 -10.91 -14.24 3.84
N ASN A 591 -12.09 -14.18 4.44
CA ASN A 591 -12.28 -14.38 5.88
C ASN A 591 -12.71 -15.81 6.27
N TRP A 592 -12.95 -16.66 5.27
CA TRP A 592 -13.43 -18.01 5.52
C TRP A 592 -12.42 -18.85 6.33
N LYS A 593 -12.95 -19.64 7.26
CA LYS A 593 -12.19 -20.60 8.05
C LYS A 593 -13.02 -21.87 8.17
N ALA A 594 -12.35 -23.02 8.10
CA ALA A 594 -12.99 -24.29 8.38
C ALA A 594 -13.57 -24.31 9.81
N GLN A 595 -14.82 -24.67 9.95
CA GLN A 595 -15.53 -24.68 11.23
C GLN A 595 -16.41 -25.92 11.36
N THR A 596 -16.59 -26.40 12.58
CA THR A 596 -17.56 -27.47 12.88
C THR A 596 -18.98 -26.97 12.69
N GLY A 597 -19.88 -27.85 12.27
CA GLY A 597 -21.27 -27.53 11.96
C GLY A 597 -21.49 -26.88 10.60
N GLN A 598 -20.42 -26.62 9.84
CA GLN A 598 -20.49 -26.05 8.50
C GLN A 598 -19.88 -26.99 7.47
N ARG A 599 -20.38 -26.91 6.25
CA ARG A 599 -19.80 -27.57 5.08
C ARG A 599 -18.41 -26.96 4.82
N ILE A 600 -17.41 -27.83 4.68
CA ILE A 600 -16.05 -27.50 4.31
C ILE A 600 -15.83 -28.02 2.89
N GLU A 601 -15.66 -27.12 1.95
CA GLU A 601 -15.38 -27.48 0.55
C GLU A 601 -14.01 -28.16 0.47
N ALA A 602 -13.96 -29.31 -0.18
CA ALA A 602 -12.75 -30.14 -0.17
C ALA A 602 -11.56 -29.47 -0.82
N GLU A 603 -11.80 -28.65 -1.84
CA GLU A 603 -10.75 -27.88 -2.50
C GLU A 603 -10.20 -26.72 -1.66
N MET A 604 -10.82 -26.39 -0.52
CA MET A 604 -10.33 -25.35 0.40
C MET A 604 -9.24 -25.85 1.37
N PHE A 605 -8.51 -26.88 0.98
CA PHE A 605 -7.34 -27.34 1.72
C PHE A 605 -6.27 -26.22 1.85
N LYS A 606 -5.55 -26.21 2.95
CA LYS A 606 -4.40 -25.33 3.14
C LYS A 606 -3.18 -25.85 2.37
N ASP A 607 -2.95 -27.15 2.42
CA ASP A 607 -1.84 -27.82 1.79
C ASP A 607 -2.26 -29.23 1.35
N HIS A 608 -1.57 -29.80 0.34
CA HIS A 608 -1.89 -31.12 -0.19
C HIS A 608 -0.71 -31.79 -0.91
N SER A 609 -0.89 -33.05 -1.23
CA SER A 609 -0.05 -33.80 -2.17
C SER A 609 -0.94 -34.59 -3.10
N GLY A 610 -0.61 -34.60 -4.41
CA GLY A 610 -1.21 -35.39 -5.46
C GLY A 610 -2.59 -34.94 -5.98
N ILE A 611 -3.34 -34.21 -5.19
CA ILE A 611 -4.74 -33.82 -5.46
C ILE A 611 -4.85 -32.80 -6.59
N ARG A 612 -5.89 -32.93 -7.40
CA ARG A 612 -6.31 -31.96 -8.41
C ARG A 612 -7.68 -31.41 -8.12
N MET A 613 -7.90 -30.19 -8.52
CA MET A 613 -9.23 -29.57 -8.51
C MET A 613 -9.94 -29.83 -9.84
N GLU A 614 -11.19 -30.20 -9.78
CA GLU A 614 -12.08 -30.46 -10.93
C GLU A 614 -13.36 -29.68 -10.74
N THR A 615 -14.01 -29.31 -11.84
CA THR A 615 -15.37 -28.75 -11.79
C THR A 615 -16.36 -29.83 -11.35
N THR A 616 -17.19 -29.52 -10.33
CA THR A 616 -18.20 -30.47 -9.85
C THR A 616 -19.56 -30.28 -10.53
N THR A 617 -20.29 -31.38 -10.72
CA THR A 617 -21.71 -31.36 -11.09
C THR A 617 -22.64 -31.51 -9.90
N ASP A 618 -22.12 -31.60 -8.68
CA ASP A 618 -22.92 -31.74 -7.46
C ASP A 618 -23.74 -30.47 -7.18
N THR A 619 -24.74 -30.61 -6.34
CA THR A 619 -25.60 -29.48 -5.93
C THR A 619 -24.79 -28.35 -5.30
N GLY A 620 -24.93 -27.17 -5.88
CA GLY A 620 -24.19 -25.97 -5.46
C GLY A 620 -23.06 -25.60 -6.44
N GLY A 621 -22.64 -26.52 -7.34
CA GLY A 621 -21.57 -26.27 -8.33
C GLY A 621 -20.21 -26.05 -7.65
N GLY A 622 -19.27 -25.42 -8.34
CA GLY A 622 -17.92 -25.14 -7.84
C GLY A 622 -16.92 -26.19 -8.28
N PHE A 623 -16.03 -26.52 -7.36
CA PHE A 623 -14.97 -27.49 -7.57
C PHE A 623 -15.11 -28.67 -6.62
N ASN A 624 -14.46 -29.76 -6.96
CA ASN A 624 -14.19 -30.88 -6.07
C ASN A 624 -12.68 -31.19 -6.09
N ALA A 625 -12.21 -31.85 -5.09
CA ALA A 625 -10.90 -32.45 -5.08
C ALA A 625 -10.99 -33.85 -5.69
N GLY A 626 -10.15 -34.12 -6.71
CA GLY A 626 -10.13 -35.35 -7.47
C GLY A 626 -8.72 -35.82 -7.78
N SER A 627 -8.62 -36.75 -8.72
CA SER A 627 -7.36 -37.44 -9.10
C SER A 627 -6.65 -38.04 -7.89
N THR A 628 -7.41 -38.64 -6.99
CA THR A 628 -6.86 -39.21 -5.77
C THR A 628 -6.14 -40.53 -6.06
N ASP A 629 -4.84 -40.56 -5.73
CA ASP A 629 -4.00 -41.76 -5.76
C ASP A 629 -3.62 -42.16 -4.31
N ASP A 630 -3.08 -43.40 -4.18
CA ASP A 630 -2.67 -43.90 -2.85
C ASP A 630 -1.57 -43.02 -2.25
N ASN A 631 -1.73 -42.64 -0.97
CA ASN A 631 -0.90 -41.75 -0.20
C ASN A 631 -1.04 -40.23 -0.48
N ASP A 632 -1.97 -39.82 -1.29
CA ASP A 632 -2.33 -38.42 -1.43
C ASP A 632 -2.98 -37.88 -0.14
N TRP A 633 -2.98 -36.60 0.03
CA TRP A 633 -3.59 -35.97 1.20
C TRP A 633 -3.95 -34.51 0.98
N MET A 634 -4.89 -34.00 1.79
CA MET A 634 -5.29 -32.59 1.89
C MET A 634 -5.40 -32.21 3.36
N SER A 635 -4.87 -31.05 3.77
CA SER A 635 -4.91 -30.58 5.16
C SER A 635 -5.76 -29.33 5.34
N TYR A 636 -6.41 -29.24 6.52
CA TYR A 636 -7.34 -28.16 6.85
C TYR A 636 -7.11 -27.70 8.29
N PRO A 637 -6.68 -26.45 8.50
CA PRO A 637 -6.65 -25.89 9.85
C PRO A 637 -8.08 -25.64 10.34
N ILE A 638 -8.46 -26.23 11.45
CA ILE A 638 -9.79 -26.14 12.04
C ILE A 638 -9.74 -25.97 13.55
N ASN A 639 -10.62 -25.16 14.10
CA ASN A 639 -10.83 -25.09 15.54
C ASN A 639 -11.97 -26.02 15.94
N ILE A 640 -11.69 -26.99 16.81
CA ILE A 640 -12.69 -27.86 17.43
C ILE A 640 -13.09 -27.24 18.78
N PRO A 641 -14.30 -26.68 18.91
CA PRO A 641 -14.67 -25.92 20.11
C PRO A 641 -14.82 -26.78 21.33
N THR A 642 -15.21 -28.06 21.21
CA THR A 642 -15.47 -28.95 22.32
C THR A 642 -14.99 -30.37 21.99
N ALA A 643 -14.25 -31.00 22.88
CA ALA A 643 -13.85 -32.40 22.70
C ALA A 643 -15.06 -33.35 22.71
N GLY A 644 -14.91 -34.49 22.04
CA GLY A 644 -15.91 -35.59 22.06
C GLY A 644 -16.23 -36.12 20.68
N ASN A 645 -17.39 -36.78 20.55
CA ASN A 645 -17.81 -37.41 19.31
C ASN A 645 -18.42 -36.41 18.35
N TYR A 646 -18.04 -36.56 17.08
CA TYR A 646 -18.56 -35.82 15.95
C TYR A 646 -19.01 -36.79 14.85
N THR A 647 -20.10 -36.46 14.21
CA THR A 647 -20.45 -37.06 12.94
C THR A 647 -19.59 -36.41 11.84
N LEU A 648 -18.83 -37.22 11.10
CA LEU A 648 -18.12 -36.81 9.88
C LEU A 648 -18.95 -37.26 8.70
N ASP A 649 -19.48 -36.30 7.97
CA ASP A 649 -20.08 -36.47 6.64
C ASP A 649 -19.05 -36.14 5.57
N VAL A 650 -18.90 -37.00 4.57
CA VAL A 650 -18.05 -36.77 3.41
C VAL A 650 -18.86 -36.99 2.12
N ARG A 651 -18.81 -36.03 1.22
CA ARG A 651 -19.49 -36.07 -0.06
C ARG A 651 -18.55 -36.57 -1.13
N VAL A 652 -18.70 -37.82 -1.56
CA VAL A 652 -17.75 -38.54 -2.41
C VAL A 652 -18.40 -39.08 -3.68
N SER A 653 -17.58 -39.32 -4.69
CA SER A 653 -17.97 -40.00 -5.92
C SER A 653 -16.86 -40.92 -6.42
N SER A 654 -17.22 -42.06 -6.98
CA SER A 654 -16.29 -43.02 -7.56
C SER A 654 -17.00 -43.98 -8.51
N PRO A 655 -16.42 -44.30 -9.68
CA PRO A 655 -16.89 -45.42 -10.51
C PRO A 655 -16.48 -46.79 -9.97
N TYR A 656 -15.64 -46.82 -8.88
CA TYR A 656 -15.08 -48.04 -8.31
C TYR A 656 -15.56 -48.24 -6.88
N ALA A 657 -15.50 -49.47 -6.39
CA ALA A 657 -15.70 -49.79 -5.00
C ALA A 657 -14.36 -49.92 -4.27
N GLY A 658 -14.34 -49.59 -2.96
CA GLY A 658 -13.24 -49.89 -2.09
C GLY A 658 -12.16 -48.81 -2.00
N GLY A 659 -12.39 -47.62 -2.52
CA GLY A 659 -11.60 -46.42 -2.15
C GLY A 659 -11.64 -46.21 -0.64
N THR A 660 -10.56 -45.66 -0.05
CA THR A 660 -10.47 -45.50 1.39
C THR A 660 -9.95 -44.11 1.73
N LEU A 661 -10.81 -43.31 2.35
CA LEU A 661 -10.55 -41.98 2.89
C LEU A 661 -10.31 -42.10 4.41
N VAL A 662 -9.29 -41.44 4.91
CA VAL A 662 -8.97 -41.39 6.34
C VAL A 662 -8.98 -39.94 6.81
N LEU A 663 -9.81 -39.64 7.83
CA LEU A 663 -9.59 -38.41 8.59
C LEU A 663 -8.43 -38.66 9.55
N SER A 664 -7.37 -37.84 9.45
CA SER A 664 -6.16 -38.01 10.25
C SER A 664 -5.70 -36.72 10.90
N ARG A 665 -4.84 -36.84 11.93
CA ARG A 665 -4.15 -35.74 12.59
C ARG A 665 -2.73 -36.15 12.93
N ASN A 666 -1.75 -35.41 12.42
CA ASN A 666 -0.32 -35.72 12.65
C ASN A 666 0.03 -37.18 12.30
N GLY A 667 -0.54 -37.71 11.22
CA GLY A 667 -0.35 -39.08 10.78
C GLY A 667 -1.12 -40.15 11.58
N ALA A 668 -1.88 -39.79 12.60
CA ALA A 668 -2.74 -40.71 13.34
C ALA A 668 -4.16 -40.73 12.76
N ASP A 669 -4.70 -41.92 12.52
CA ASP A 669 -6.06 -42.12 12.07
C ASP A 669 -7.07 -41.71 13.16
N LEU A 670 -8.04 -40.89 12.81
CA LEU A 670 -9.17 -40.52 13.65
C LEU A 670 -10.45 -41.22 13.19
N GLY A 671 -10.55 -41.56 11.92
CA GLY A 671 -11.67 -42.30 11.34
C GLY A 671 -11.40 -42.69 9.89
N VAL A 672 -11.99 -43.83 9.51
CA VAL A 672 -11.81 -44.43 8.18
C VAL A 672 -13.16 -44.54 7.47
N VAL A 673 -13.27 -43.97 6.28
CA VAL A 673 -14.45 -44.03 5.41
C VAL A 673 -14.14 -44.91 4.23
N THR A 674 -14.96 -45.94 4.00
CA THR A 674 -14.94 -46.71 2.75
C THR A 674 -15.77 -45.95 1.72
N VAL A 675 -15.17 -45.57 0.61
CA VAL A 675 -15.85 -44.87 -0.48
C VAL A 675 -16.67 -45.87 -1.27
N PRO A 676 -17.98 -45.67 -1.41
CA PRO A 676 -18.84 -46.56 -2.17
C PRO A 676 -18.60 -46.40 -3.69
N ASN A 677 -18.94 -47.42 -4.47
CA ASN A 677 -19.13 -47.22 -5.89
C ASN A 677 -20.44 -46.42 -6.11
N THR A 678 -20.30 -45.18 -6.61
CA THR A 678 -21.43 -44.30 -6.89
C THR A 678 -21.86 -44.32 -8.37
N GLY A 679 -21.18 -45.12 -9.20
CA GLY A 679 -21.49 -45.26 -10.60
C GLY A 679 -20.83 -44.24 -11.53
N GLY A 680 -19.96 -43.35 -11.01
CA GLY A 680 -19.25 -42.37 -11.84
C GLY A 680 -18.48 -41.34 -11.04
N TRP A 681 -17.55 -40.65 -11.71
CA TRP A 681 -16.70 -39.62 -11.12
C TRP A 681 -17.45 -38.36 -10.67
N GLN A 682 -18.68 -38.17 -11.11
CA GLN A 682 -19.53 -37.03 -10.77
C GLN A 682 -20.91 -37.46 -10.25
N ASN A 683 -21.05 -38.74 -9.86
CA ASN A 683 -22.25 -39.27 -9.19
C ASN A 683 -22.00 -39.22 -7.66
N TRP A 684 -22.61 -38.30 -7.00
CA TRP A 684 -22.25 -37.92 -5.62
C TRP A 684 -23.12 -38.63 -4.58
N GLN A 685 -22.47 -39.18 -3.56
CA GLN A 685 -23.11 -39.74 -2.35
C GLN A 685 -22.45 -39.22 -1.09
N THR A 686 -23.20 -39.16 0.00
CA THR A 686 -22.63 -38.81 1.32
C THR A 686 -22.38 -40.10 2.10
N ALA A 687 -21.15 -40.27 2.57
CA ALA A 687 -20.78 -41.33 3.50
C ALA A 687 -20.56 -40.69 4.88
N THR A 688 -20.99 -41.41 5.93
CA THR A 688 -21.02 -40.88 7.28
C THR A 688 -20.35 -41.84 8.26
N ILE A 689 -19.51 -41.32 9.15
CA ILE A 689 -18.91 -42.04 10.28
C ILE A 689 -18.94 -41.19 11.55
N THR A 690 -18.69 -41.80 12.71
CA THR A 690 -18.42 -41.09 13.96
C THR A 690 -16.92 -41.05 14.22
N VAL A 691 -16.40 -39.88 14.58
CA VAL A 691 -15.00 -39.67 14.98
C VAL A 691 -14.92 -38.98 16.33
N ASN A 692 -13.87 -39.27 17.11
CA ASN A 692 -13.64 -38.60 18.38
C ASN A 692 -12.54 -37.56 18.25
N LEU A 693 -12.84 -36.32 18.58
CA LEU A 693 -11.93 -35.15 18.39
C LEU A 693 -11.60 -34.49 19.73
N GLN A 694 -10.38 -34.01 19.85
CA GLN A 694 -9.96 -33.17 20.96
C GLN A 694 -10.36 -31.70 20.69
N ALA A 695 -10.55 -30.89 21.74
CA ALA A 695 -10.77 -29.47 21.61
C ALA A 695 -9.48 -28.72 21.21
N GLY A 696 -9.64 -27.54 20.59
CA GLY A 696 -8.57 -26.61 20.22
C GLY A 696 -8.28 -26.56 18.73
N GLN A 697 -7.26 -25.77 18.39
CA GLN A 697 -6.78 -25.64 17.01
C GLN A 697 -6.08 -26.93 16.58
N GLN A 698 -6.43 -27.43 15.42
CA GLN A 698 -5.91 -28.68 14.87
C GLN A 698 -5.73 -28.52 13.35
N ASP A 699 -4.71 -29.17 12.80
CA ASP A 699 -4.61 -29.45 11.36
C ASP A 699 -5.12 -30.86 11.13
N LEU A 700 -6.35 -30.97 10.62
CA LEU A 700 -6.93 -32.24 10.20
C LEU A 700 -6.58 -32.49 8.74
N ALA A 701 -6.29 -33.74 8.40
CA ALA A 701 -6.05 -34.13 7.01
C ALA A 701 -7.07 -35.18 6.54
N ILE A 702 -7.50 -35.02 5.30
CA ILE A 702 -8.12 -36.09 4.51
C ILE A 702 -6.98 -36.81 3.81
N PHE A 703 -6.68 -38.03 4.25
CA PHE A 703 -5.61 -38.86 3.70
C PHE A 703 -6.21 -39.95 2.81
N VAL A 704 -5.62 -40.16 1.65
CA VAL A 704 -6.03 -41.18 0.66
C VAL A 704 -5.25 -42.46 0.94
N ARG A 705 -5.85 -43.40 1.65
CA ARG A 705 -5.23 -44.72 1.86
C ARG A 705 -5.32 -45.60 0.63
N LYS A 706 -6.46 -45.51 -0.08
CA LYS A 706 -6.66 -46.10 -1.39
C LYS A 706 -7.46 -45.13 -2.26
N GLY A 707 -6.87 -44.74 -3.37
CA GLY A 707 -7.39 -43.76 -4.30
C GLY A 707 -8.53 -44.23 -5.20
N GLY A 708 -8.79 -43.45 -6.24
CA GLY A 708 -9.83 -43.70 -7.23
C GLY A 708 -11.20 -43.14 -6.89
N TRP A 709 -11.25 -42.02 -6.20
CA TRP A 709 -12.46 -41.30 -5.83
C TRP A 709 -12.27 -39.79 -5.83
N ASN A 710 -13.39 -39.07 -5.88
CA ASN A 710 -13.43 -37.61 -5.71
C ASN A 710 -14.15 -37.26 -4.42
N ILE A 711 -13.84 -36.10 -3.84
CA ILE A 711 -14.54 -35.51 -2.71
C ILE A 711 -14.93 -34.07 -3.03
N ASN A 712 -16.23 -33.75 -2.80
CA ASN A 712 -16.74 -32.40 -3.00
C ASN A 712 -16.66 -31.55 -1.74
N TRP A 713 -17.16 -32.09 -0.62
CA TRP A 713 -17.11 -31.42 0.67
C TRP A 713 -17.11 -32.43 1.81
N TRP A 714 -16.80 -31.93 3.01
CA TRP A 714 -16.94 -32.69 4.24
C TRP A 714 -17.46 -31.79 5.37
N GLN A 715 -18.01 -32.37 6.42
CA GLN A 715 -18.59 -31.64 7.53
C GLN A 715 -18.40 -32.42 8.84
N LEU A 716 -18.12 -31.68 9.92
CA LEU A 716 -18.08 -32.23 11.29
C LEU A 716 -19.23 -31.64 12.08
N THR A 717 -20.14 -32.47 12.53
CA THR A 717 -21.26 -32.07 13.39
C THR A 717 -21.11 -32.67 14.76
N LYS A 718 -21.10 -31.85 15.82
CA LYS A 718 -21.03 -32.33 17.21
C LYS A 718 -22.23 -33.18 17.53
N GLN A 719 -22.00 -34.39 18.12
CA GLN A 719 -23.02 -35.26 18.66
C GLN A 719 -23.48 -34.84 20.04
#